data_fcdb2e4783753bc80fa92c89b0dc8a02
#
_entry.id   fcdb2e4783753bc80fa92c89b0dc8a02
#
_cell.length_a   1.000
_cell.length_b   1.000
_cell.length_c   1.000
_cell.angle_alpha   90.00
_cell.angle_beta   90.00
_cell.angle_gamma   90.00
#
_symmetry.space_group_name_H-M   'P 1'
#
loop_
_entity.id
_entity.type
_entity.pdbx_description
1 polymer ?
#
loop_
_entity_poly.entity_id
_entity_poly.type
_entity_poly.pdbx_seq_one_letter_code
_entity_poly.pdbx_strand_id
1 'polypeptide(L)'
;MKRKYISLAAMALLLSACGTDGSRSFQTDYFRIDIDAKGYIVGMWNQTKESRNFSPADQPSPLLALYDEDIKRYYYPQKAHYGGGRYRLEYENGSVATVSLDEKDKYFKLKLENLEPRNGIDGIQWGNYYTNITNILGEMIGVARDTTEAVNYAIGALALDDNTIGGESRYTSETGPSGYIVHTPDPVNHPLPLTLHEGQQFTMGGDGINDVAFYNRKEPYFRILYGNTAFVDCNGRINIRYHSRDRRKGKMIYSPEGNPIFQNNEPNHMMRQDVPGVDFIGSSIALWGSPDSIALMDVIQNIVKEEGLPYPTFNGKWVKDPTNYMPDICTYGGLMDSVASYAKQMGLKVIHTYDQPFLQADRGNGGFIDGPNHEKKRYHFTDKDLSTREYADLLAKDGLILGRTSISNSMAPGTKDCSPVPSDSICILHRRFLTADLNETDTMIYIDDPTHLEEIACWEGHTKELNMVKIGKELIHYLGVTKEKPYRLMNVTRGYWGTQATVHEKGEAVDKLQPAVGGAYTGLIPNLELQDELARHYADICKNSGLGMFDYDGQEFFFHTGFGAYSVKRFFRNMFAQAKQYGLPDIRFTGATLSEGSWHYQSIWNVGGGLNIYDVKKRVWGSTTSQGKDLRDVTYANFFPSSFGGNFPITAESTVEDYEHIEATAIGYGCTYAFKIGQKDVESCPQKYAIFRVIRTWEEARRADAFPTNIKKMLQDPSLSWRLEKKEGKEGWTLYQMVNGQKGKSFDLYPKQSTH
;
A
#
# COMPACT_ATOMS: atom_id res chain seq x y z
N MET A 1 5.67 11.56 62.59
CA MET A 1 6.46 12.67 62.02
C MET A 1 6.73 12.34 60.54
N LYS A 2 5.98 12.96 59.66
CA LYS A 2 6.13 12.79 58.22
C LYS A 2 7.06 13.89 57.68
N ARG A 3 8.24 13.53 57.25
CA ARG A 3 9.14 14.47 56.51
C ARG A 3 8.69 14.56 55.06
N LYS A 4 8.22 15.74 54.68
CA LYS A 4 7.99 16.15 53.30
C LYS A 4 9.35 16.42 52.64
N TYR A 5 9.67 15.68 51.58
CA TYR A 5 10.72 16.06 50.65
C TYR A 5 10.13 17.04 49.65
N ILE A 6 10.58 18.26 49.71
CA ILE A 6 10.34 19.28 48.70
C ILE A 6 11.36 19.05 47.59
N SER A 7 10.91 18.59 46.45
CA SER A 7 11.69 18.54 45.23
C SER A 7 11.77 19.95 44.65
N LEU A 8 12.96 20.52 44.62
CA LEU A 8 13.24 21.74 43.83
C LEU A 8 13.20 21.36 42.35
N ALA A 9 12.06 21.52 41.69
CA ALA A 9 12.01 21.60 40.27
C ALA A 9 12.60 22.95 39.85
N ALA A 10 13.65 22.92 39.07
CA ALA A 10 14.21 24.10 38.41
C ALA A 10 13.14 24.66 37.48
N MET A 11 12.55 25.76 37.89
CA MET A 11 11.62 26.56 37.10
C MET A 11 12.45 27.28 36.04
N ALA A 12 12.62 26.63 34.86
CA ALA A 12 13.06 27.33 33.67
C ALA A 12 11.97 28.35 33.34
N LEU A 13 12.24 29.62 33.62
CA LEU A 13 11.43 30.74 33.15
C LEU A 13 11.43 30.71 31.61
N LEU A 14 10.41 30.12 31.02
CA LEU A 14 10.00 30.41 29.68
C LEU A 14 9.51 31.87 29.67
N LEU A 15 10.37 32.78 29.23
CA LEU A 15 9.97 34.09 28.78
C LEU A 15 9.02 33.88 27.59
N SER A 16 7.72 33.79 27.89
CA SER A 16 6.70 34.04 26.90
C SER A 16 6.79 35.47 26.48
N ALA A 17 7.65 35.76 25.52
CA ALA A 17 7.60 37.00 24.79
C ALA A 17 6.23 37.04 24.12
N CYS A 18 5.35 37.92 24.58
CA CYS A 18 4.17 38.38 23.88
C CYS A 18 4.61 39.14 22.63
N GLY A 19 5.25 38.45 21.68
CA GLY A 19 5.51 38.99 20.36
C GLY A 19 4.24 38.82 19.51
N THR A 20 3.87 39.84 18.81
CA THR A 20 2.80 39.84 17.79
C THR A 20 3.25 39.11 16.53
N ASP A 21 4.44 38.57 16.50
CA ASP A 21 4.96 37.70 15.44
C ASP A 21 4.54 36.24 15.63
N GLY A 22 4.56 35.47 14.58
CA GLY A 22 4.10 34.07 14.58
C GLY A 22 5.08 33.06 15.18
N SER A 23 6.21 33.51 15.75
CA SER A 23 7.21 32.62 16.32
C SER A 23 6.72 31.91 17.58
N ARG A 24 6.76 30.58 17.60
CA ARG A 24 6.28 29.74 18.71
C ARG A 24 7.00 28.40 18.76
N SER A 25 7.06 27.85 19.99
CA SER A 25 7.48 26.48 20.27
C SER A 25 6.29 25.69 20.79
N PHE A 26 6.16 24.43 20.33
CA PHE A 26 5.15 23.46 20.72
C PHE A 26 5.82 22.17 21.13
N GLN A 27 5.24 21.44 22.07
CA GLN A 27 5.86 20.27 22.66
C GLN A 27 4.88 19.13 22.92
N THR A 28 5.30 17.90 22.61
CA THR A 28 4.64 16.64 23.00
C THR A 28 5.55 15.90 23.98
N ASP A 29 5.15 14.70 24.42
CA ASP A 29 5.97 13.84 25.29
C ASP A 29 7.38 13.57 24.75
N TYR A 30 7.50 13.47 23.43
CA TYR A 30 8.76 13.04 22.79
C TYR A 30 9.34 14.06 21.82
N PHE A 31 8.59 15.08 21.41
CA PHE A 31 8.92 15.91 20.28
C PHE A 31 8.58 17.38 20.51
N ARG A 32 9.49 18.28 20.15
CA ARG A 32 9.24 19.73 20.12
C ARG A 32 9.49 20.25 18.72
N ILE A 33 8.64 21.16 18.28
CA ILE A 33 8.83 21.97 17.07
C ILE A 33 8.93 23.44 17.41
N ASP A 34 9.83 24.14 16.69
CA ASP A 34 9.94 25.58 16.74
C ASP A 34 9.54 26.15 15.37
N ILE A 35 8.56 27.05 15.35
CA ILE A 35 8.06 27.70 14.13
C ILE A 35 8.47 29.16 14.18
N ASP A 36 8.98 29.69 13.05
CA ASP A 36 9.42 31.07 12.94
C ASP A 36 8.29 32.05 12.54
N ALA A 37 8.61 33.34 12.50
CA ALA A 37 7.69 34.41 12.14
C ALA A 37 7.21 34.38 10.67
N LYS A 38 7.82 33.55 9.83
CA LYS A 38 7.38 33.34 8.44
C LYS A 38 6.45 32.11 8.31
N GLY A 39 6.39 31.25 9.31
CA GLY A 39 5.60 30.00 9.27
C GLY A 39 6.41 28.82 8.80
N TYR A 40 7.71 28.78 9.09
CA TYR A 40 8.58 27.65 8.83
C TYR A 40 8.94 26.93 10.13
N ILE A 41 8.97 25.61 10.10
CA ILE A 41 9.56 24.81 11.16
C ILE A 41 11.08 24.92 11.02
N VAL A 42 11.69 25.54 12.01
CA VAL A 42 13.14 25.80 12.10
C VAL A 42 13.82 24.92 13.16
N GLY A 43 13.03 24.22 13.96
CA GLY A 43 13.50 23.26 14.96
C GLY A 43 12.58 22.05 15.04
N MET A 44 13.18 20.86 15.07
CA MET A 44 12.55 19.57 15.33
C MET A 44 13.42 18.84 16.35
N TRP A 45 12.98 18.82 17.61
CA TRP A 45 13.83 18.43 18.72
C TRP A 45 13.38 17.11 19.37
N ASN A 46 14.33 16.23 19.62
CA ASN A 46 14.15 15.09 20.52
C ASN A 46 14.00 15.59 21.97
N GLN A 47 12.97 15.14 22.66
CA GLN A 47 12.70 15.49 24.06
C GLN A 47 13.03 14.37 25.06
N THR A 48 13.59 13.23 24.61
CA THR A 48 13.71 12.04 25.47
C THR A 48 15.02 11.87 26.21
N LYS A 49 16.18 12.09 25.61
CA LYS A 49 17.49 11.88 26.24
C LYS A 49 18.42 13.07 26.14
N GLU A 50 18.75 13.43 24.91
CA GLU A 50 19.54 14.60 24.60
C GLU A 50 18.74 15.46 23.65
N SER A 51 18.61 16.74 23.98
CA SER A 51 17.91 17.70 23.12
C SER A 51 18.72 17.87 21.82
N ARG A 52 18.37 17.09 20.81
CA ARG A 52 18.97 17.14 19.47
C ARG A 52 17.99 17.73 18.49
N ASN A 53 18.45 18.74 17.73
CA ASN A 53 17.68 19.31 16.63
C ASN A 53 17.93 18.51 15.35
N PHE A 54 16.85 18.01 14.75
CA PHE A 54 16.88 17.31 13.46
C PHE A 54 16.50 18.21 12.29
N SER A 55 16.08 19.46 12.52
CA SER A 55 15.81 20.41 11.45
C SER A 55 17.11 20.91 10.86
N PRO A 56 17.33 20.84 9.52
CA PRO A 56 18.49 21.43 8.88
C PRO A 56 18.45 22.96 8.98
N ALA A 57 19.55 23.57 9.45
CA ALA A 57 19.63 25.03 9.62
C ALA A 57 19.63 25.79 8.27
N ASP A 58 20.11 25.16 7.21
CA ASP A 58 20.19 25.69 5.85
C ASP A 58 18.91 25.47 5.03
N GLN A 59 17.96 24.68 5.55
CA GLN A 59 16.74 24.32 4.83
C GLN A 59 15.54 24.17 5.77
N PRO A 60 14.95 25.28 6.23
CA PRO A 60 13.77 25.26 7.08
C PRO A 60 12.55 24.73 6.30
N SER A 61 11.65 24.07 7.01
CA SER A 61 10.49 23.37 6.43
C SER A 61 9.26 24.30 6.46
N PRO A 62 8.61 24.59 5.32
CA PRO A 62 7.35 25.36 5.35
C PRO A 62 6.28 24.56 6.10
N LEU A 63 5.49 25.22 6.94
CA LEU A 63 4.38 24.58 7.64
C LEU A 63 3.35 24.04 6.64
N LEU A 64 3.03 24.87 5.64
CA LEU A 64 2.11 24.55 4.55
C LEU A 64 2.54 25.31 3.28
N ALA A 65 2.62 24.65 2.14
CA ALA A 65 2.78 25.25 0.83
C ALA A 65 1.47 25.21 0.05
N LEU A 66 1.24 26.21 -0.80
CA LEU A 66 0.12 26.24 -1.74
C LEU A 66 0.61 25.88 -3.13
N TYR A 67 -0.21 25.21 -3.93
CA TYR A 67 0.15 24.80 -5.28
C TYR A 67 -0.88 25.26 -6.32
N ASP A 68 -0.38 25.95 -7.33
CA ASP A 68 -1.12 26.32 -8.54
C ASP A 68 -0.69 25.36 -9.65
N GLU A 69 -1.61 24.51 -10.07
CA GLU A 69 -1.33 23.47 -11.04
C GLU A 69 -1.25 24.00 -12.49
N ASP A 70 -1.94 25.10 -12.79
CA ASP A 70 -1.98 25.65 -14.14
C ASP A 70 -0.64 26.24 -14.54
N ILE A 71 0.05 26.89 -13.60
CA ILE A 71 1.40 27.44 -13.80
C ILE A 71 2.50 26.58 -13.16
N LYS A 72 2.14 25.44 -12.55
CA LYS A 72 3.08 24.48 -11.90
C LYS A 72 3.98 25.14 -10.84
N ARG A 73 3.38 25.99 -9.99
CA ARG A 73 4.12 26.81 -9.01
C ARG A 73 3.68 26.51 -7.58
N TYR A 74 4.67 26.39 -6.69
CA TYR A 74 4.45 26.41 -5.24
C TYR A 74 4.60 27.83 -4.70
N TYR A 75 3.72 28.19 -3.77
CA TYR A 75 3.81 29.40 -2.96
C TYR A 75 4.08 29.01 -1.52
N TYR A 76 5.04 29.66 -0.91
CA TYR A 76 5.48 29.43 0.46
C TYR A 76 5.07 30.59 1.37
N PRO A 77 4.84 30.34 2.68
CA PRO A 77 4.44 31.41 3.58
C PRO A 77 5.53 32.48 3.71
N GLN A 78 5.12 33.73 3.76
CA GLN A 78 6.01 34.88 3.90
C GLN A 78 5.92 35.49 5.29
N LYS A 79 4.76 35.35 5.95
CA LYS A 79 4.48 35.88 7.26
C LYS A 79 3.46 34.96 7.98
N ALA A 80 3.69 34.80 9.26
CA ALA A 80 2.80 34.03 10.13
C ALA A 80 2.38 34.85 11.34
N HIS A 81 1.11 34.68 11.74
CA HIS A 81 0.58 35.17 12.98
C HIS A 81 -0.07 34.02 13.74
N TYR A 82 0.25 33.90 15.01
CA TYR A 82 -0.34 32.86 15.86
C TYR A 82 -1.27 33.48 16.91
N GLY A 83 -2.46 32.90 17.04
CA GLY A 83 -3.41 33.30 18.07
C GLY A 83 -4.60 32.31 18.15
N GLY A 84 -5.07 32.03 19.37
CA GLY A 84 -6.22 31.16 19.57
C GLY A 84 -6.08 29.73 19.04
N GLY A 85 -4.86 29.15 19.09
CA GLY A 85 -4.59 27.80 18.57
C GLY A 85 -4.46 27.71 17.05
N ARG A 86 -4.33 28.86 16.35
CA ARG A 86 -4.31 28.93 14.90
C ARG A 86 -3.16 29.78 14.40
N TYR A 87 -2.57 29.34 13.28
CA TYR A 87 -1.70 30.15 12.43
C TYR A 87 -2.52 30.77 11.31
N ARG A 88 -2.29 32.07 11.09
CA ARG A 88 -2.68 32.78 9.87
C ARG A 88 -1.40 32.96 9.05
N LEU A 89 -1.32 32.28 7.90
CA LEU A 89 -0.16 32.29 7.01
C LEU A 89 -0.48 33.15 5.78
N GLU A 90 0.38 34.11 5.48
CA GLU A 90 0.25 35.03 4.34
C GLU A 90 1.25 34.63 3.24
N TYR A 91 0.79 34.61 1.99
CA TYR A 91 1.56 34.19 0.83
C TYR A 91 1.73 35.32 -0.18
N GLU A 92 2.79 35.24 -1.02
CA GLU A 92 3.09 36.29 -2.00
C GLU A 92 2.00 36.48 -3.07
N ASN A 93 1.21 35.46 -3.37
CA ASN A 93 0.06 35.56 -4.29
C ASN A 93 -1.17 36.24 -3.65
N GLY A 94 -1.04 36.72 -2.44
CA GLY A 94 -2.11 37.37 -1.67
C GLY A 94 -3.09 36.41 -0.99
N SER A 95 -2.90 35.11 -1.11
CA SER A 95 -3.70 34.11 -0.36
C SER A 95 -3.34 34.12 1.12
N VAL A 96 -4.32 33.80 1.95
CA VAL A 96 -4.15 33.65 3.40
C VAL A 96 -4.75 32.33 3.85
N ALA A 97 -3.91 31.47 4.42
CA ALA A 97 -4.35 30.21 5.02
C ALA A 97 -4.53 30.34 6.53
N THR A 98 -5.59 29.70 7.04
CA THR A 98 -5.79 29.49 8.48
C THR A 98 -5.54 28.02 8.80
N VAL A 99 -4.52 27.77 9.62
CA VAL A 99 -4.11 26.40 10.00
C VAL A 99 -4.24 26.29 11.51
N SER A 100 -5.06 25.35 11.99
CA SER A 100 -5.05 24.98 13.42
C SER A 100 -3.87 24.08 13.73
N LEU A 101 -3.31 24.25 14.92
CA LEU A 101 -2.28 23.41 15.50
C LEU A 101 -2.72 23.02 16.91
N ASP A 102 -3.05 21.73 17.07
CA ASP A 102 -3.43 21.16 18.35
C ASP A 102 -2.27 20.31 18.89
N GLU A 103 -1.81 20.63 20.09
CA GLU A 103 -0.85 19.82 20.83
C GLU A 103 -1.59 18.65 21.48
N LYS A 104 -1.20 17.42 21.12
CA LYS A 104 -1.62 16.17 21.76
C LYS A 104 -0.45 15.61 22.57
N ASP A 105 -0.72 14.63 23.41
CA ASP A 105 0.35 14.04 24.24
C ASP A 105 1.52 13.52 23.39
N LYS A 106 1.26 12.92 22.22
CA LYS A 106 2.26 12.24 21.39
C LYS A 106 2.48 12.81 20.01
N TYR A 107 1.66 13.76 19.56
CA TYR A 107 1.74 14.33 18.21
C TYR A 107 1.13 15.72 18.12
N PHE A 108 1.45 16.43 17.05
CA PHE A 108 0.77 17.67 16.67
C PHE A 108 -0.24 17.37 15.57
N LYS A 109 -1.49 17.79 15.77
CA LYS A 109 -2.49 17.77 14.71
C LYS A 109 -2.49 19.13 14.00
N LEU A 110 -2.18 19.10 12.71
CA LEU A 110 -2.25 20.24 11.81
C LEU A 110 -3.44 20.08 10.88
N LYS A 111 -4.24 21.16 10.73
CA LYS A 111 -5.42 21.13 9.86
C LYS A 111 -5.59 22.46 9.15
N LEU A 112 -5.80 22.42 7.84
CA LEU A 112 -6.19 23.60 7.06
C LEU A 112 -7.68 23.88 7.27
N GLU A 113 -8.01 24.98 7.94
CA GLU A 113 -9.39 25.36 8.21
C GLU A 113 -9.97 26.28 7.12
N ASN A 114 -9.15 27.15 6.54
CA ASN A 114 -9.58 28.09 5.49
C ASN A 114 -8.42 28.52 4.60
N LEU A 115 -8.71 28.89 3.37
CA LEU A 115 -7.81 29.55 2.42
C LEU A 115 -8.58 30.57 1.60
N GLU A 116 -8.31 31.87 1.82
CA GLU A 116 -8.97 32.97 1.11
C GLU A 116 -8.05 34.18 0.95
N PRO A 117 -8.06 34.82 -0.22
CA PRO A 117 -8.63 34.34 -1.48
C PRO A 117 -7.83 33.12 -2.01
N ARG A 118 -8.44 32.28 -2.85
CA ARG A 118 -7.75 31.10 -3.39
C ARG A 118 -6.69 31.43 -4.45
N ASN A 119 -6.92 32.46 -5.25
CA ASN A 119 -5.99 33.00 -6.25
C ASN A 119 -5.33 31.91 -7.15
N GLY A 120 -6.15 31.03 -7.72
CA GLY A 120 -5.68 29.98 -8.62
C GLY A 120 -5.14 28.71 -7.92
N ILE A 121 -5.18 28.65 -6.59
CA ILE A 121 -4.69 27.48 -5.87
C ILE A 121 -5.62 26.27 -6.06
N ASP A 122 -5.04 25.18 -6.56
CA ASP A 122 -5.70 23.88 -6.81
C ASP A 122 -5.35 22.83 -5.78
N GLY A 123 -4.27 23.00 -5.04
CA GLY A 123 -3.78 22.06 -4.05
C GLY A 123 -2.95 22.70 -2.96
N ILE A 124 -2.71 21.91 -1.93
CA ILE A 124 -1.83 22.28 -0.82
C ILE A 124 -0.85 21.16 -0.55
N GLN A 125 0.28 21.48 0.06
CA GLN A 125 1.28 20.53 0.48
C GLN A 125 1.73 20.80 1.91
N TRP A 126 1.58 19.83 2.78
CA TRP A 126 2.18 19.79 4.10
C TRP A 126 3.66 19.43 3.97
N GLY A 127 4.54 20.30 4.43
CA GLY A 127 6.00 20.16 4.24
C GLY A 127 6.43 20.71 2.86
N ASN A 128 7.60 20.32 2.38
CA ASN A 128 8.52 19.25 2.81
C ASN A 128 9.05 19.47 4.25
N TYR A 129 8.87 18.48 5.12
CA TYR A 129 9.49 18.52 6.44
C TYR A 129 10.88 17.87 6.35
N TYR A 130 11.90 18.71 6.18
CA TYR A 130 13.29 18.30 6.01
C TYR A 130 13.92 17.89 7.34
N THR A 131 14.59 16.76 7.36
CA THR A 131 15.31 16.26 8.55
C THR A 131 16.78 16.05 8.28
N ASN A 132 17.62 16.05 9.32
CA ASN A 132 19.02 15.61 9.25
C ASN A 132 19.17 14.08 9.38
N ILE A 133 18.06 13.34 9.39
CA ILE A 133 18.08 11.87 9.42
C ILE A 133 18.36 11.35 8.00
N THR A 134 19.29 10.40 7.90
CA THR A 134 19.74 9.83 6.63
C THR A 134 19.76 8.30 6.63
N ASN A 135 19.29 7.66 7.71
CA ASN A 135 19.51 6.23 7.92
C ASN A 135 18.42 5.38 7.25
N ILE A 136 17.15 5.52 7.63
CA ILE A 136 16.04 4.69 7.13
C ILE A 136 14.87 5.58 6.72
N LEU A 137 14.37 5.32 5.53
CA LEU A 137 13.23 6.02 4.93
C LEU A 137 12.00 5.13 4.93
N GLY A 138 10.90 5.58 5.54
CA GLY A 138 9.57 4.98 5.42
C GLY A 138 8.70 5.78 4.48
N GLU A 139 8.36 5.24 3.32
CA GLU A 139 7.72 5.97 2.23
C GLU A 139 6.20 5.92 2.25
N MET A 140 5.63 4.90 2.89
CA MET A 140 4.18 4.68 2.90
C MET A 140 3.45 5.69 3.77
N ILE A 141 3.94 5.90 4.97
CA ILE A 141 3.35 6.81 5.97
C ILE A 141 4.31 7.93 6.37
N GLY A 142 5.31 8.22 5.55
CA GLY A 142 6.24 9.33 5.77
C GLY A 142 7.00 9.28 7.08
N VAL A 143 8.13 8.56 7.09
CA VAL A 143 8.96 8.42 8.30
C VAL A 143 10.43 8.56 7.97
N ALA A 144 11.14 9.36 8.75
CA ALA A 144 12.58 9.42 8.80
C ALA A 144 13.05 8.76 10.10
N ARG A 145 13.84 7.67 10.02
CA ARG A 145 14.28 6.87 11.18
C ARG A 145 15.79 6.79 11.25
N ASP A 146 16.30 6.81 12.46
CA ASP A 146 17.67 6.43 12.77
C ASP A 146 17.68 5.42 13.93
N THR A 147 18.03 4.19 13.62
CA THR A 147 18.05 3.07 14.56
C THR A 147 19.40 2.84 15.22
N THR A 148 20.39 3.70 14.97
CA THR A 148 21.69 3.63 15.62
C THR A 148 21.58 3.92 17.11
N GLU A 149 22.43 3.31 17.93
CA GLU A 149 22.42 3.55 19.38
C GLU A 149 22.65 5.03 19.73
N ALA A 150 23.39 5.75 18.90
CA ALA A 150 23.71 7.16 19.09
C ALA A 150 22.50 8.08 18.91
N VAL A 151 21.52 7.69 18.10
CA VAL A 151 20.35 8.53 17.76
C VAL A 151 19.07 7.87 18.26
N ASN A 152 18.73 6.70 17.76
CA ASN A 152 17.55 5.90 18.10
C ASN A 152 16.25 6.75 18.15
N TYR A 153 15.96 7.42 17.04
CA TYR A 153 14.85 8.36 16.96
C TYR A 153 14.18 8.33 15.59
N ALA A 154 12.90 8.64 15.55
CA ALA A 154 12.15 8.78 14.33
C ALA A 154 11.30 10.05 14.34
N ILE A 155 11.14 10.66 13.18
CA ILE A 155 10.19 11.74 12.92
C ILE A 155 9.30 11.28 11.80
N GLY A 156 7.99 11.47 11.94
CA GLY A 156 7.03 11.06 10.94
C GLY A 156 5.81 11.95 10.86
N ALA A 157 5.06 11.76 9.79
CA ALA A 157 3.73 12.31 9.66
C ALA A 157 2.75 11.25 9.17
N LEU A 158 1.45 11.46 9.42
CA LEU A 158 0.37 10.57 9.02
C LEU A 158 -0.81 11.42 8.54
N ALA A 159 -1.38 11.09 7.37
CA ALA A 159 -2.60 11.72 6.90
C ALA A 159 -3.79 11.35 7.78
N LEU A 160 -4.65 12.32 8.11
CA LEU A 160 -5.80 12.14 9.00
C LEU A 160 -7.15 12.14 8.26
N ASP A 161 -7.13 12.30 6.94
CA ASP A 161 -8.32 12.25 6.08
C ASP A 161 -8.01 11.58 4.73
N ASP A 162 -9.06 11.27 3.95
CA ASP A 162 -8.88 10.54 2.70
C ASP A 162 -8.34 11.40 1.56
N ASN A 163 -8.59 12.71 1.58
CA ASN A 163 -8.10 13.60 0.53
C ASN A 163 -6.66 14.07 0.77
N THR A 164 -6.11 13.84 1.95
CA THR A 164 -4.69 14.06 2.25
C THR A 164 -3.93 12.77 1.95
N ILE A 165 -3.07 12.81 0.96
CA ILE A 165 -2.30 11.66 0.46
C ILE A 165 -0.81 11.97 0.40
N GLY A 166 0.02 10.93 0.41
CA GLY A 166 1.47 11.09 0.42
C GLY A 166 2.02 11.68 -0.87
N GLY A 167 3.07 12.50 -0.75
CA GLY A 167 3.82 13.03 -1.88
C GLY A 167 3.55 14.49 -2.24
N GLU A 168 3.94 14.85 -3.45
CA GLU A 168 3.78 16.19 -3.98
C GLU A 168 2.37 16.44 -4.55
N SER A 169 1.95 17.71 -4.58
CA SER A 169 0.70 18.14 -5.19
C SER A 169 0.67 18.02 -6.72
N ARG A 170 1.71 17.50 -7.33
CA ARG A 170 1.77 17.30 -8.79
C ARG A 170 0.90 16.13 -9.22
N TYR A 171 0.48 16.16 -10.49
CA TYR A 171 -0.37 15.11 -11.08
C TYR A 171 0.26 13.71 -10.99
N THR A 172 1.57 13.59 -11.01
CA THR A 172 2.29 12.31 -10.95
C THR A 172 2.00 11.52 -9.69
N SER A 173 1.69 12.17 -8.57
CA SER A 173 1.31 11.50 -7.33
C SER A 173 -0.12 10.92 -7.37
N GLU A 174 -0.92 11.33 -8.32
CA GLU A 174 -2.29 10.84 -8.53
C GLU A 174 -2.35 9.67 -9.51
N THR A 175 -1.42 9.63 -10.45
CA THR A 175 -1.36 8.61 -11.51
C THR A 175 -0.29 7.59 -11.24
N GLY A 176 0.67 7.96 -10.39
CA GLY A 176 1.79 7.11 -10.06
C GLY A 176 1.51 6.34 -8.78
N PRO A 177 1.73 5.08 -8.79
CA PRO A 177 1.83 4.29 -7.61
C PRO A 177 3.18 4.47 -6.98
N SER A 178 3.24 4.04 -6.06
CA SER A 178 4.09 3.17 -5.34
C SER A 178 5.09 2.50 -6.27
N GLY A 179 6.33 2.83 -6.19
CA GLY A 179 7.44 1.99 -6.62
C GLY A 179 7.82 1.01 -5.50
N TYR A 180 8.80 0.19 -5.72
CA TYR A 180 9.38 -0.67 -4.70
C TYR A 180 10.55 0.04 -4.01
N ILE A 181 10.79 -0.20 -2.73
CA ILE A 181 12.06 0.13 -2.12
C ILE A 181 13.02 -1.03 -2.33
N VAL A 182 14.15 -0.76 -2.90
CA VAL A 182 15.24 -1.72 -3.01
C VAL A 182 16.53 -1.06 -2.61
N HIS A 183 17.22 -1.68 -1.69
CA HIS A 183 18.62 -1.43 -1.46
C HIS A 183 19.42 -2.47 -2.25
N THR A 184 19.84 -2.16 -3.45
CA THR A 184 20.79 -3.01 -4.16
C THR A 184 22.05 -2.24 -4.48
N PRO A 185 23.13 -2.48 -3.78
CA PRO A 185 24.44 -2.28 -4.36
C PRO A 185 24.66 -3.42 -5.36
N ASP A 186 24.20 -3.28 -6.57
CA ASP A 186 24.54 -4.20 -7.66
C ASP A 186 25.04 -3.41 -8.87
N PRO A 187 26.29 -2.96 -8.84
CA PRO A 187 26.87 -2.20 -9.95
C PRO A 187 27.07 -3.04 -11.21
N VAL A 188 26.87 -4.34 -11.15
CA VAL A 188 27.06 -5.23 -12.30
C VAL A 188 25.77 -5.32 -13.14
N ASN A 189 24.63 -5.56 -12.47
CA ASN A 189 23.36 -5.69 -13.17
C ASN A 189 22.62 -4.35 -13.29
N HIS A 190 22.92 -3.39 -12.41
CA HIS A 190 22.30 -2.07 -12.38
C HIS A 190 23.38 -0.97 -12.25
N PRO A 191 24.21 -0.76 -13.28
CA PRO A 191 25.26 0.26 -13.23
C PRO A 191 24.65 1.65 -13.16
N LEU A 192 25.12 2.48 -12.24
CA LEU A 192 24.73 3.88 -12.14
C LEU A 192 25.19 4.65 -13.39
N PRO A 193 24.35 5.50 -13.98
CA PRO A 193 24.79 6.44 -15.01
C PRO A 193 25.95 7.32 -14.52
N LEU A 194 26.97 7.49 -15.33
CA LEU A 194 28.15 8.30 -14.97
C LEU A 194 27.83 9.77 -14.67
N THR A 195 26.68 10.25 -15.14
CA THR A 195 26.21 11.62 -14.94
C THR A 195 25.28 11.79 -13.73
N LEU A 196 25.07 10.71 -12.97
CA LEU A 196 24.15 10.71 -11.85
C LEU A 196 24.78 11.42 -10.63
N HIS A 197 24.00 12.32 -10.01
CA HIS A 197 24.37 13.04 -8.81
C HIS A 197 23.56 12.55 -7.61
N GLU A 198 24.12 12.70 -6.41
CA GLU A 198 23.45 12.40 -5.16
C GLU A 198 22.07 13.07 -5.07
N GLY A 199 21.06 12.31 -4.64
CA GLY A 199 19.67 12.78 -4.54
C GLY A 199 18.94 12.87 -5.88
N GLN A 200 19.60 12.62 -6.98
CA GLN A 200 18.97 12.64 -8.29
C GLN A 200 18.10 11.41 -8.48
N GLN A 201 16.89 11.64 -8.98
CA GLN A 201 15.97 10.59 -9.41
C GLN A 201 16.37 10.09 -10.81
N PHE A 202 16.32 8.79 -11.01
CA PHE A 202 16.58 8.19 -12.31
C PHE A 202 15.73 6.94 -12.51
N THR A 203 15.59 6.52 -13.77
CA THR A 203 14.83 5.31 -14.13
C THR A 203 15.79 4.14 -14.29
N MET A 204 15.52 3.05 -13.58
CA MET A 204 16.20 1.78 -13.81
C MET A 204 15.44 0.99 -14.85
N GLY A 205 16.07 0.70 -15.97
CA GLY A 205 15.53 -0.17 -16.99
C GLY A 205 16.19 -1.54 -16.96
N GLY A 206 15.46 -2.60 -17.26
CA GLY A 206 16.08 -3.91 -17.46
C GLY A 206 15.15 -5.11 -17.41
N ASP A 207 14.11 -5.09 -16.61
CA ASP A 207 13.17 -6.20 -16.43
C ASP A 207 11.73 -5.86 -16.82
N GLY A 208 11.56 -4.78 -17.58
CA GLY A 208 10.26 -4.34 -18.08
C GLY A 208 9.46 -3.47 -17.12
N ILE A 209 9.99 -3.16 -15.94
CA ILE A 209 9.38 -2.24 -14.98
C ILE A 209 10.20 -0.96 -14.97
N ASN A 210 9.61 0.16 -15.32
CA ASN A 210 10.24 1.47 -15.21
C ASN A 210 10.22 1.93 -13.75
N ASP A 211 11.11 1.40 -13.01
CA ASP A 211 11.24 1.75 -11.61
C ASP A 211 11.97 3.09 -11.47
N VAL A 212 11.40 3.98 -10.69
CA VAL A 212 12.05 5.25 -10.34
C VAL A 212 12.93 5.02 -9.13
N ALA A 213 14.20 5.32 -9.26
CA ALA A 213 15.18 5.15 -8.21
C ALA A 213 15.84 6.47 -7.83
N PHE A 214 16.37 6.52 -6.61
CA PHE A 214 17.17 7.65 -6.12
C PHE A 214 18.59 7.21 -5.84
N TYR A 215 19.54 8.02 -6.24
CA TYR A 215 20.92 7.90 -5.81
C TYR A 215 21.08 8.44 -4.39
N ASN A 216 21.50 7.59 -3.46
CA ASN A 216 21.78 8.00 -2.10
C ASN A 216 23.31 8.04 -1.84
N ARG A 217 23.68 8.97 -0.99
CA ARG A 217 25.00 9.57 -0.80
C ARG A 217 26.13 8.67 -0.30
N LYS A 218 25.87 7.75 0.58
CA LYS A 218 26.96 7.10 1.32
C LYS A 218 27.62 5.95 0.59
N GLU A 219 26.83 5.27 -0.20
CA GLU A 219 27.25 4.20 -1.06
C GLU A 219 26.40 4.26 -2.31
N PRO A 220 26.92 3.93 -3.49
CA PRO A 220 26.12 3.92 -4.70
C PRO A 220 25.10 2.79 -4.60
N TYR A 221 23.94 3.09 -4.05
CA TYR A 221 22.83 2.17 -4.03
C TYR A 221 21.55 2.82 -4.55
N PHE A 222 20.72 2.01 -5.13
CA PHE A 222 19.44 2.42 -5.64
C PHE A 222 18.38 2.30 -4.58
N ARG A 223 17.42 3.21 -4.62
CA ARG A 223 16.16 3.06 -3.94
C ARG A 223 15.04 3.15 -4.95
N ILE A 224 14.25 2.11 -5.02
CA ILE A 224 13.03 2.11 -5.78
C ILE A 224 11.90 2.48 -4.82
N LEU A 225 11.18 3.52 -5.14
CA LEU A 225 10.12 4.05 -4.30
C LEU A 225 8.88 3.20 -4.34
N TYR A 226 8.31 2.93 -3.18
CA TYR A 226 6.98 2.34 -3.03
C TYR A 226 5.89 3.34 -2.71
N GLY A 227 6.27 4.47 -2.27
CA GLY A 227 5.44 5.62 -1.99
C GLY A 227 6.26 6.86 -2.19
N ASN A 228 5.66 7.99 -2.10
CA ASN A 228 6.30 9.28 -2.25
C ASN A 228 6.02 10.21 -1.06
N THR A 229 5.57 9.63 0.06
CA THR A 229 5.31 10.38 1.29
C THR A 229 6.58 10.87 1.94
N ALA A 230 7.65 10.08 1.87
CA ALA A 230 8.99 10.53 2.24
C ALA A 230 9.99 10.20 1.12
N PHE A 231 11.02 11.03 0.98
CA PHE A 231 12.07 10.83 -0.02
C PHE A 231 13.39 11.48 0.42
N VAL A 232 14.46 11.17 -0.30
CA VAL A 232 15.79 11.68 -0.03
C VAL A 232 16.08 12.90 -0.91
N ASP A 233 16.54 14.01 -0.33
CA ASP A 233 16.98 15.18 -1.06
C ASP A 233 18.42 15.07 -1.60
N CYS A 234 18.87 16.09 -2.32
CA CYS A 234 20.24 16.14 -2.87
C CYS A 234 21.38 16.15 -1.81
N ASN A 235 21.05 16.32 -0.54
CA ASN A 235 21.98 16.25 0.58
C ASN A 235 21.94 14.88 1.31
N GLY A 236 21.17 13.92 0.79
CA GLY A 236 20.96 12.63 1.42
C GLY A 236 20.03 12.69 2.64
N ARG A 237 19.28 13.77 2.84
CA ARG A 237 18.38 14.00 3.96
C ARG A 237 16.99 13.47 3.64
N ILE A 238 16.37 12.83 4.61
CA ILE A 238 15.00 12.36 4.48
C ILE A 238 14.05 13.50 4.78
N ASN A 239 13.11 13.73 3.89
CA ASN A 239 12.04 14.68 4.08
C ASN A 239 10.68 14.04 3.85
N ILE A 240 9.65 14.63 4.48
CA ILE A 240 8.30 14.08 4.55
C ILE A 240 7.33 15.10 3.98
N ARG A 241 6.36 14.64 3.19
CA ARG A 241 5.35 15.50 2.59
C ARG A 241 4.03 14.79 2.36
N TYR A 242 2.96 15.53 2.49
CA TYR A 242 1.61 15.13 2.13
C TYR A 242 0.97 16.25 1.31
N HIS A 243 0.04 15.90 0.45
CA HIS A 243 -0.71 16.90 -0.31
C HIS A 243 -2.21 16.62 -0.27
N SER A 244 -2.97 17.63 -0.62
CA SER A 244 -4.41 17.54 -0.80
C SER A 244 -4.84 18.42 -1.97
N ARG A 245 -5.86 18.00 -2.71
CA ARG A 245 -6.31 18.67 -3.93
C ARG A 245 -7.75 19.14 -3.86
N ASP A 246 -8.06 20.14 -4.68
CA ASP A 246 -9.44 20.43 -5.04
C ASP A 246 -9.94 19.41 -6.06
N ARG A 247 -10.75 18.46 -5.59
CA ARG A 247 -11.31 17.41 -6.43
C ARG A 247 -12.67 17.73 -7.04
N ARG A 248 -13.18 18.94 -6.84
CA ARG A 248 -14.48 19.36 -7.39
C ARG A 248 -14.49 19.55 -8.90
N LYS A 249 -13.31 19.59 -9.51
CA LYS A 249 -13.16 19.75 -10.96
C LYS A 249 -12.37 18.59 -11.55
N GLY A 250 -12.91 17.98 -12.57
CA GLY A 250 -12.18 17.03 -13.39
C GLY A 250 -11.07 17.74 -14.17
N LYS A 251 -10.00 17.04 -14.45
CA LYS A 251 -8.86 17.55 -15.21
C LYS A 251 -8.24 16.45 -16.07
N MET A 252 -7.89 16.81 -17.30
CA MET A 252 -7.04 15.96 -18.13
C MET A 252 -5.62 16.01 -17.60
N ILE A 253 -5.05 14.85 -17.31
CA ILE A 253 -3.66 14.69 -16.87
C ILE A 253 -2.86 14.15 -18.03
N TYR A 254 -1.75 14.79 -18.33
CA TYR A 254 -0.79 14.35 -19.33
C TYR A 254 0.48 13.87 -18.65
N SER A 255 0.86 12.63 -18.90
CA SER A 255 2.15 12.07 -18.50
C SER A 255 3.04 11.92 -19.73
N PRO A 256 4.02 12.80 -19.92
CA PRO A 256 4.93 12.73 -21.07
C PRO A 256 5.89 11.53 -21.00
N GLU A 257 6.11 11.02 -19.79
CA GLU A 257 7.04 9.93 -19.50
C GLU A 257 6.34 8.56 -19.43
N GLY A 258 5.04 8.53 -19.76
CA GLY A 258 4.22 7.36 -19.54
C GLY A 258 3.90 7.16 -18.04
N ASN A 259 3.27 6.05 -17.72
CA ASN A 259 3.06 5.66 -16.35
C ASN A 259 4.13 4.62 -15.97
N PRO A 260 5.07 4.94 -15.05
CA PRO A 260 6.17 4.05 -14.71
C PRO A 260 5.74 2.71 -14.12
N ILE A 261 4.49 2.62 -13.62
CA ILE A 261 3.96 1.36 -13.12
C ILE A 261 3.47 0.44 -14.21
N PHE A 262 2.96 1.02 -15.28
CA PHE A 262 2.30 0.24 -16.31
C PHE A 262 3.23 -0.08 -17.48
N GLN A 263 4.55 0.03 -17.28
CA GLN A 263 5.56 -0.28 -18.28
C GLN A 263 5.31 0.39 -19.64
N ASN A 264 4.50 1.42 -19.63
CA ASN A 264 4.15 2.16 -20.83
C ASN A 264 4.95 3.45 -20.86
N ASN A 265 6.06 3.44 -21.59
CA ASN A 265 6.93 4.60 -21.80
C ASN A 265 6.35 5.60 -22.81
N GLU A 266 5.15 5.35 -23.32
CA GLU A 266 4.51 6.25 -24.25
C GLU A 266 3.74 7.35 -23.51
N PRO A 267 3.77 8.58 -24.03
CA PRO A 267 2.97 9.67 -23.52
C PRO A 267 1.50 9.27 -23.42
N ASN A 268 0.88 9.59 -22.31
CA ASN A 268 -0.47 9.16 -22.02
C ASN A 268 -1.32 10.27 -21.40
N HIS A 269 -2.59 10.26 -21.72
CA HIS A 269 -3.59 11.15 -21.15
C HIS A 269 -4.61 10.36 -20.36
N MET A 270 -4.89 10.83 -19.15
CA MET A 270 -5.89 10.25 -18.28
C MET A 270 -6.85 11.33 -17.79
N MET A 271 -8.15 11.07 -17.89
CA MET A 271 -9.15 11.96 -17.31
C MET A 271 -9.25 11.72 -15.82
N ARG A 272 -8.91 12.72 -15.04
CA ARG A 272 -9.23 12.78 -13.62
C ARG A 272 -10.65 13.32 -13.49
N GLN A 273 -11.55 12.48 -12.98
CA GLN A 273 -12.96 12.84 -12.79
C GLN A 273 -13.12 13.78 -11.59
N ASP A 274 -14.19 14.54 -11.57
CA ASP A 274 -14.58 15.35 -10.41
C ASP A 274 -15.15 14.50 -9.28
N VAL A 275 -14.98 14.99 -8.07
CA VAL A 275 -15.60 14.45 -6.86
C VAL A 275 -16.33 15.59 -6.16
N PRO A 276 -17.64 15.71 -6.35
CA PRO A 276 -18.42 16.81 -5.78
C PRO A 276 -18.26 16.92 -4.27
N GLY A 277 -18.03 18.14 -3.79
CA GLY A 277 -17.92 18.44 -2.36
C GLY A 277 -16.57 18.10 -1.73
N VAL A 278 -15.59 17.57 -2.47
CA VAL A 278 -14.26 17.24 -1.95
C VAL A 278 -13.23 18.29 -2.43
N ASP A 279 -12.69 19.04 -1.49
CA ASP A 279 -11.56 19.94 -1.74
C ASP A 279 -10.50 19.81 -0.65
N PHE A 280 -9.46 20.63 -0.71
CA PHE A 280 -8.36 20.58 0.25
C PHE A 280 -8.66 21.27 1.61
N ILE A 281 -9.79 21.96 1.76
CA ILE A 281 -10.19 22.52 3.07
C ILE A 281 -10.58 21.37 3.99
N GLY A 282 -10.00 21.37 5.17
CA GLY A 282 -10.12 20.27 6.12
C GLY A 282 -8.98 19.24 6.05
N SER A 283 -8.10 19.34 5.03
CA SER A 283 -6.88 18.53 4.96
C SER A 283 -6.09 18.61 6.26
N SER A 284 -5.67 17.46 6.76
CA SER A 284 -5.03 17.37 8.07
C SER A 284 -4.00 16.26 8.14
N ILE A 285 -2.97 16.51 8.95
CA ILE A 285 -1.92 15.55 9.27
C ILE A 285 -1.64 15.51 10.77
N ALA A 286 -1.13 14.37 11.24
CA ALA A 286 -0.40 14.26 12.50
C ALA A 286 1.09 14.35 12.22
N LEU A 287 1.81 15.28 12.88
CA LEU A 287 3.27 15.36 12.86
C LEU A 287 3.79 14.91 14.22
N TRP A 288 4.72 13.97 14.25
CA TRP A 288 5.16 13.31 15.46
C TRP A 288 6.66 12.99 15.47
N GLY A 289 7.21 12.81 16.68
CA GLY A 289 8.53 12.27 16.90
C GLY A 289 8.51 11.24 18.02
N SER A 290 9.42 10.26 17.97
CA SER A 290 9.44 9.16 18.93
C SER A 290 10.79 8.46 19.00
N PRO A 291 11.20 7.92 20.17
CA PRO A 291 12.25 6.93 20.22
C PRO A 291 11.89 5.73 19.34
N ASP A 292 12.78 5.36 18.44
CA ASP A 292 12.48 4.38 17.40
C ASP A 292 12.24 2.96 17.94
N SER A 293 13.07 2.51 18.85
CA SER A 293 13.06 1.11 19.32
C SER A 293 12.01 0.79 20.39
N ILE A 294 11.39 1.81 21.00
CA ILE A 294 10.57 1.61 22.19
C ILE A 294 9.12 2.08 21.98
N ALA A 295 8.90 3.23 21.39
CA ALA A 295 7.61 3.91 21.39
C ALA A 295 7.02 4.20 20.03
N LEU A 296 7.76 3.99 18.94
CA LEU A 296 7.36 4.38 17.59
C LEU A 296 6.00 3.82 17.18
N MET A 297 5.79 2.51 17.27
CA MET A 297 4.52 1.89 16.89
C MET A 297 3.39 2.26 17.85
N ASP A 298 3.70 2.51 19.13
CA ASP A 298 2.71 2.98 20.10
C ASP A 298 2.24 4.39 19.79
N VAL A 299 3.12 5.27 19.32
CA VAL A 299 2.77 6.62 18.85
C VAL A 299 1.85 6.53 17.64
N ILE A 300 2.21 5.76 16.62
CA ILE A 300 1.39 5.59 15.41
C ILE A 300 0.02 5.01 15.77
N GLN A 301 -0.02 3.96 16.60
CA GLN A 301 -1.27 3.34 17.05
C GLN A 301 -2.15 4.31 17.84
N ASN A 302 -1.56 5.15 18.70
CA ASN A 302 -2.27 6.19 19.42
C ASN A 302 -2.93 7.20 18.47
N ILE A 303 -2.18 7.71 17.49
CA ILE A 303 -2.72 8.61 16.45
C ILE A 303 -3.91 7.95 15.73
N VAL A 304 -3.73 6.72 15.25
CA VAL A 304 -4.78 6.00 14.51
C VAL A 304 -6.06 5.86 15.34
N LYS A 305 -5.94 5.57 16.65
CA LYS A 305 -7.09 5.43 17.55
C LYS A 305 -7.75 6.77 17.89
N GLU A 306 -6.96 7.78 18.27
CA GLU A 306 -7.49 9.08 18.68
C GLU A 306 -8.16 9.84 17.54
N GLU A 307 -7.63 9.73 16.34
CA GLU A 307 -8.17 10.40 15.15
C GLU A 307 -9.26 9.59 14.43
N GLY A 308 -9.60 8.39 14.94
CA GLY A 308 -10.62 7.54 14.36
C GLY A 308 -10.27 7.02 12.97
N LEU A 309 -8.98 6.90 12.67
CA LEU A 309 -8.50 6.33 11.40
C LEU A 309 -8.83 4.83 11.34
N PRO A 310 -8.81 4.23 10.14
CA PRO A 310 -9.05 2.80 10.00
C PRO A 310 -8.12 1.98 10.90
N TYR A 311 -8.73 1.19 11.78
CA TYR A 311 -8.05 0.34 12.74
C TYR A 311 -8.58 -1.09 12.66
N PRO A 312 -8.38 -1.77 11.51
CA PRO A 312 -8.81 -3.14 11.37
C PRO A 312 -8.02 -4.03 12.34
N THR A 313 -8.70 -5.07 12.82
CA THR A 313 -8.12 -6.05 13.73
C THR A 313 -8.13 -7.43 13.11
N PHE A 314 -7.29 -8.31 13.61
CA PHE A 314 -7.28 -9.72 13.31
C PHE A 314 -6.99 -10.48 14.60
N ASN A 315 -7.80 -11.49 14.92
CA ASN A 315 -7.75 -12.16 16.23
C ASN A 315 -7.84 -11.17 17.41
N GLY A 316 -8.62 -10.12 17.29
CA GLY A 316 -8.81 -9.10 18.32
C GLY A 316 -7.63 -8.15 18.55
N LYS A 317 -6.59 -8.23 17.73
CA LYS A 317 -5.43 -7.33 17.79
C LYS A 317 -5.31 -6.53 16.51
N TRP A 318 -4.68 -5.35 16.60
CA TRP A 318 -4.41 -4.52 15.43
C TRP A 318 -3.69 -5.32 14.33
N VAL A 319 -4.05 -5.11 13.07
CA VAL A 319 -3.41 -5.81 11.94
C VAL A 319 -1.91 -5.56 11.82
N LYS A 320 -1.40 -4.48 12.46
CA LYS A 320 0.03 -4.16 12.55
C LYS A 320 0.71 -4.74 13.80
N ASP A 321 0.00 -5.46 14.66
CA ASP A 321 0.61 -6.14 15.82
C ASP A 321 1.49 -7.30 15.32
N PRO A 322 2.79 -7.32 15.64
CA PRO A 322 3.70 -8.36 15.16
C PRO A 322 3.30 -9.78 15.55
N THR A 323 2.52 -9.94 16.62
CA THR A 323 2.02 -11.25 17.06
C THR A 323 0.87 -11.79 16.20
N ASN A 324 0.31 -10.96 15.31
CA ASN A 324 -0.67 -11.37 14.31
C ASN A 324 -0.07 -11.96 13.04
N TYR A 325 1.25 -11.80 12.84
CA TYR A 325 1.90 -12.24 11.62
C TYR A 325 2.07 -13.75 11.66
N MET A 326 1.49 -14.44 10.70
CA MET A 326 1.60 -15.87 10.51
C MET A 326 1.56 -16.21 9.03
N PRO A 327 2.17 -17.32 8.61
CA PRO A 327 2.06 -17.79 7.23
C PRO A 327 0.63 -18.10 6.83
N ASP A 328 0.31 -17.80 5.58
CA ASP A 328 -0.92 -18.22 4.91
C ASP A 328 -0.63 -19.41 4.01
N ILE A 329 -1.64 -20.23 3.79
CA ILE A 329 -1.57 -21.34 2.85
C ILE A 329 -2.37 -20.98 1.60
N CYS A 330 -1.67 -20.85 0.48
CA CYS A 330 -2.26 -20.88 -0.84
C CYS A 330 -2.18 -22.31 -1.40
N THR A 331 -3.32 -22.91 -1.72
CA THR A 331 -3.34 -24.23 -2.36
C THR A 331 -3.62 -24.12 -3.84
N TYR A 332 -2.95 -24.97 -4.63
CA TYR A 332 -3.16 -25.09 -6.08
C TYR A 332 -3.64 -26.48 -6.50
N GLY A 333 -3.86 -27.40 -5.56
CA GLY A 333 -4.37 -28.71 -5.91
C GLY A 333 -4.51 -29.67 -4.73
N GLY A 334 -5.40 -30.63 -4.91
CA GLY A 334 -5.74 -31.63 -3.92
C GLY A 334 -7.05 -31.35 -3.17
N LEU A 335 -7.33 -32.15 -2.17
CA LEU A 335 -8.51 -31.97 -1.34
C LEU A 335 -8.29 -30.91 -0.29
N MET A 336 -9.20 -29.93 -0.21
CA MET A 336 -9.15 -28.87 0.81
C MET A 336 -9.19 -29.42 2.24
N ASP A 337 -9.84 -30.55 2.48
CA ASP A 337 -9.83 -31.22 3.78
C ASP A 337 -8.42 -31.66 4.21
N SER A 338 -7.59 -32.10 3.25
CA SER A 338 -6.19 -32.44 3.52
C SER A 338 -5.39 -31.18 3.85
N VAL A 339 -5.56 -30.11 3.07
CA VAL A 339 -4.91 -28.82 3.31
C VAL A 339 -5.32 -28.22 4.66
N ALA A 340 -6.59 -28.30 5.02
CA ALA A 340 -7.11 -27.90 6.33
C ALA A 340 -6.45 -28.71 7.46
N SER A 341 -6.27 -30.02 7.27
CA SER A 341 -5.53 -30.84 8.22
C SER A 341 -4.07 -30.43 8.39
N TYR A 342 -3.40 -30.06 7.30
CA TYR A 342 -2.03 -29.55 7.37
C TYR A 342 -1.96 -28.21 8.11
N ALA A 343 -2.87 -27.28 7.81
CA ALA A 343 -2.96 -25.99 8.51
C ALA A 343 -3.13 -26.18 10.01
N LYS A 344 -4.04 -27.07 10.44
CA LYS A 344 -4.25 -27.39 11.85
C LYS A 344 -3.01 -27.96 12.51
N GLN A 345 -2.29 -28.85 11.85
CA GLN A 345 -1.05 -29.44 12.37
C GLN A 345 0.06 -28.41 12.51
N MET A 346 0.16 -27.46 11.57
CA MET A 346 1.10 -26.35 11.62
C MET A 346 0.65 -25.22 12.56
N GLY A 347 -0.59 -25.23 13.04
CA GLY A 347 -1.15 -24.16 13.88
C GLY A 347 -1.44 -22.86 13.11
N LEU A 348 -1.62 -22.96 11.79
CA LEU A 348 -1.96 -21.85 10.90
C LEU A 348 -3.48 -21.68 10.84
N LYS A 349 -3.94 -20.51 10.40
CA LYS A 349 -5.36 -20.15 10.42
C LYS A 349 -5.97 -19.87 9.06
N VAL A 350 -5.19 -19.46 8.07
CA VAL A 350 -5.71 -18.96 6.81
C VAL A 350 -5.34 -19.90 5.67
N ILE A 351 -6.36 -20.31 4.94
CA ILE A 351 -6.23 -21.12 3.73
C ILE A 351 -6.92 -20.39 2.60
N HIS A 352 -6.23 -20.14 1.50
CA HIS A 352 -6.82 -19.55 0.31
C HIS A 352 -6.42 -20.30 -0.95
N THR A 353 -7.11 -20.05 -2.05
CA THR A 353 -6.91 -20.76 -3.31
C THR A 353 -6.76 -19.80 -4.49
N TYR A 354 -5.90 -20.20 -5.43
CA TYR A 354 -5.77 -19.64 -6.78
C TYR A 354 -6.53 -20.44 -7.82
N ASP A 355 -7.53 -21.18 -7.45
CA ASP A 355 -8.23 -22.09 -8.37
C ASP A 355 -8.75 -21.36 -9.61
N GLN A 356 -8.25 -21.77 -10.77
CA GLN A 356 -8.61 -21.23 -12.07
C GLN A 356 -10.11 -21.29 -12.40
N PRO A 357 -10.80 -22.42 -12.21
CA PRO A 357 -12.24 -22.48 -12.42
C PRO A 357 -13.00 -21.49 -11.51
N PHE A 358 -12.55 -21.35 -10.27
CA PHE A 358 -13.14 -20.41 -9.33
C PHE A 358 -12.89 -18.95 -9.75
N LEU A 359 -11.67 -18.64 -10.14
CA LEU A 359 -11.30 -17.31 -10.69
C LEU A 359 -12.06 -16.99 -11.97
N GLN A 360 -12.17 -17.94 -12.89
CA GLN A 360 -12.87 -17.72 -14.16
C GLN A 360 -14.37 -17.50 -13.98
N ALA A 361 -14.99 -18.20 -13.07
CA ALA A 361 -16.40 -18.04 -12.78
C ALA A 361 -16.70 -16.69 -12.10
N ASP A 362 -15.70 -16.08 -11.49
CA ASP A 362 -15.83 -14.87 -10.67
C ASP A 362 -15.11 -13.67 -11.27
N ARG A 363 -14.72 -13.71 -12.52
CA ARG A 363 -14.12 -12.57 -13.20
C ARG A 363 -15.06 -11.39 -13.25
N GLY A 364 -14.51 -10.23 -12.93
CA GLY A 364 -15.24 -8.96 -12.91
C GLY A 364 -15.88 -8.67 -11.57
N ASN A 365 -16.44 -7.49 -11.40
CA ASN A 365 -17.06 -7.00 -10.17
C ASN A 365 -16.29 -7.36 -8.90
N GLY A 366 -14.99 -7.07 -8.90
CA GLY A 366 -14.14 -7.48 -7.82
C GLY A 366 -13.74 -8.96 -7.87
N GLY A 367 -13.81 -9.62 -9.01
CA GLY A 367 -13.42 -11.02 -9.17
C GLY A 367 -14.45 -12.02 -8.69
N PHE A 368 -15.69 -11.61 -8.48
CA PHE A 368 -16.75 -12.50 -8.05
C PHE A 368 -17.92 -12.53 -9.01
N ILE A 369 -18.56 -13.68 -9.09
CA ILE A 369 -19.81 -13.79 -9.79
C ILE A 369 -20.84 -12.97 -9.01
N ASP A 370 -21.30 -11.95 -9.67
CA ASP A 370 -22.42 -11.20 -9.21
C ASP A 370 -23.71 -11.91 -9.62
N GLY A 371 -24.26 -12.63 -8.73
CA GLY A 371 -25.50 -13.33 -9.04
C GLY A 371 -25.86 -14.40 -8.03
N PRO A 372 -27.07 -14.95 -8.15
CA PRO A 372 -27.62 -15.88 -7.17
C PRO A 372 -26.89 -17.23 -7.09
N ASN A 373 -25.89 -17.45 -7.91
CA ASN A 373 -25.23 -18.75 -8.00
C ASN A 373 -23.92 -18.86 -7.19
N HIS A 374 -23.31 -17.75 -6.74
CA HIS A 374 -22.05 -17.84 -6.00
C HIS A 374 -22.22 -18.54 -4.65
N GLU A 375 -23.35 -18.37 -3.99
CA GLU A 375 -23.68 -19.06 -2.75
C GLU A 375 -23.92 -20.57 -2.96
N LYS A 376 -24.31 -20.95 -4.17
CA LYS A 376 -24.60 -22.35 -4.54
C LYS A 376 -23.41 -23.04 -5.20
N LYS A 377 -22.32 -22.32 -5.45
CA LYS A 377 -21.14 -22.86 -6.08
C LYS A 377 -20.41 -23.77 -5.11
N ARG A 378 -20.22 -25.00 -5.52
CA ARG A 378 -19.51 -26.01 -4.75
C ARG A 378 -18.01 -25.70 -4.75
N TYR A 379 -17.40 -25.97 -3.62
CA TYR A 379 -15.95 -25.83 -3.49
C TYR A 379 -15.26 -27.03 -4.15
N HIS A 380 -14.51 -26.80 -5.19
CA HIS A 380 -14.00 -27.86 -6.07
C HIS A 380 -12.97 -28.79 -5.45
N PHE A 381 -12.34 -28.41 -4.33
CA PHE A 381 -11.26 -29.18 -3.73
C PHE A 381 -11.68 -30.01 -2.52
N THR A 382 -12.95 -30.27 -2.36
CA THR A 382 -13.46 -31.16 -1.33
C THR A 382 -14.22 -32.34 -1.97
N ASP A 383 -14.21 -33.50 -1.33
CA ASP A 383 -15.05 -34.63 -1.69
C ASP A 383 -16.50 -34.45 -1.20
N LYS A 384 -16.78 -33.36 -0.50
CA LYS A 384 -18.08 -33.01 0.04
C LYS A 384 -18.86 -32.13 -0.92
N ASP A 385 -20.16 -32.38 -0.96
CA ASP A 385 -21.10 -31.60 -1.74
C ASP A 385 -21.55 -30.33 -0.96
N LEU A 386 -20.65 -29.35 -0.78
CA LEU A 386 -20.85 -28.21 0.03
C LEU A 386 -20.78 -26.91 -0.82
N SER A 387 -21.59 -25.92 -0.47
CA SER A 387 -21.42 -24.55 -0.94
C SER A 387 -20.17 -23.92 -0.30
N THR A 388 -19.71 -22.80 -0.84
CA THR A 388 -18.59 -22.03 -0.24
C THR A 388 -18.91 -21.67 1.21
N ARG A 389 -20.14 -21.26 1.50
CA ARG A 389 -20.58 -20.92 2.85
C ARG A 389 -20.51 -22.10 3.81
N GLU A 390 -21.09 -23.23 3.42
CA GLU A 390 -21.08 -24.43 4.24
C GLU A 390 -19.66 -24.91 4.52
N TYR A 391 -18.76 -24.77 3.55
CA TYR A 391 -17.36 -25.11 3.73
C TYR A 391 -16.63 -24.13 4.64
N ALA A 392 -16.85 -22.83 4.47
CA ALA A 392 -16.30 -21.80 5.37
C ALA A 392 -16.76 -22.02 6.82
N ASP A 393 -18.06 -22.33 7.02
CA ASP A 393 -18.63 -22.61 8.35
C ASP A 393 -18.05 -23.92 8.95
N LEU A 394 -17.75 -24.90 8.12
CA LEU A 394 -17.06 -26.12 8.55
C LEU A 394 -15.64 -25.81 9.04
N LEU A 395 -14.86 -25.06 8.27
CA LEU A 395 -13.50 -24.66 8.61
C LEU A 395 -13.47 -23.78 9.88
N ALA A 396 -14.43 -22.89 10.04
CA ALA A 396 -14.53 -22.00 11.20
C ALA A 396 -14.68 -22.77 12.51
N LYS A 397 -15.31 -23.97 12.52
CA LYS A 397 -15.39 -24.84 13.71
C LYS A 397 -14.02 -25.29 14.21
N ASP A 398 -13.06 -25.37 13.29
CA ASP A 398 -11.66 -25.71 13.57
C ASP A 398 -10.78 -24.44 13.76
N GLY A 399 -11.38 -23.26 13.78
CA GLY A 399 -10.66 -21.98 13.89
C GLY A 399 -9.89 -21.60 12.63
N LEU A 400 -10.25 -22.16 11.48
CA LEU A 400 -9.67 -21.86 10.18
C LEU A 400 -10.51 -20.85 9.43
N ILE A 401 -9.84 -20.01 8.63
CA ILE A 401 -10.43 -18.96 7.79
C ILE A 401 -10.24 -19.36 6.33
N LEU A 402 -11.34 -19.34 5.58
CA LEU A 402 -11.31 -19.54 4.15
C LEU A 402 -11.09 -18.19 3.47
N GLY A 403 -10.11 -18.14 2.58
CA GLY A 403 -9.79 -16.98 1.77
C GLY A 403 -9.74 -17.30 0.28
N ARG A 404 -9.55 -16.26 -0.52
CA ARG A 404 -9.32 -16.41 -1.96
C ARG A 404 -8.50 -15.26 -2.52
N THR A 405 -7.88 -15.52 -3.66
CA THR A 405 -7.28 -14.48 -4.49
C THR A 405 -8.34 -13.85 -5.38
N SER A 406 -8.23 -12.54 -5.57
CA SER A 406 -9.11 -11.75 -6.43
C SER A 406 -8.34 -10.63 -7.09
N ILE A 407 -8.76 -10.24 -8.29
CA ILE A 407 -8.29 -9.01 -8.93
C ILE A 407 -9.22 -7.88 -8.47
N SER A 408 -8.66 -6.89 -7.79
CA SER A 408 -9.42 -5.73 -7.34
C SER A 408 -9.71 -4.77 -8.49
N ASN A 409 -10.77 -4.00 -8.36
CA ASN A 409 -11.12 -2.84 -9.20
C ASN A 409 -11.06 -3.09 -10.72
N SER A 410 -11.42 -4.28 -11.16
CA SER A 410 -11.47 -4.69 -12.56
C SER A 410 -12.76 -5.44 -12.86
N MET A 411 -13.37 -5.14 -13.98
CA MET A 411 -14.61 -5.78 -14.44
C MET A 411 -14.37 -6.55 -15.73
N ALA A 412 -14.49 -7.88 -15.66
CA ALA A 412 -14.25 -8.75 -16.81
C ALA A 412 -15.49 -8.89 -17.72
N PRO A 413 -15.31 -9.32 -18.97
CA PRO A 413 -16.41 -9.67 -19.86
C PRO A 413 -17.37 -10.68 -19.21
N GLY A 414 -18.66 -10.52 -19.43
CA GLY A 414 -19.70 -11.39 -18.89
C GLY A 414 -20.15 -11.04 -17.48
N THR A 415 -19.61 -10.00 -16.85
CA THR A 415 -20.11 -9.48 -15.58
C THR A 415 -21.19 -8.43 -15.82
N LYS A 416 -22.09 -8.24 -14.85
CA LYS A 416 -23.27 -7.40 -14.99
C LYS A 416 -22.96 -5.96 -15.44
N ASP A 417 -21.81 -5.41 -15.00
CA ASP A 417 -21.45 -4.02 -15.27
C ASP A 417 -20.62 -3.87 -16.54
N CYS A 418 -20.22 -4.97 -17.16
CA CYS A 418 -19.40 -4.97 -18.37
C CYS A 418 -20.17 -5.44 -19.61
N SER A 419 -20.90 -6.53 -19.51
CA SER A 419 -21.71 -7.09 -20.61
C SER A 419 -22.81 -8.03 -20.09
N PRO A 420 -23.95 -8.22 -20.80
CA PRO A 420 -24.24 -7.71 -22.16
C PRO A 420 -24.63 -6.23 -22.25
N VAL A 421 -24.82 -5.55 -21.12
CA VAL A 421 -25.17 -4.13 -21.08
C VAL A 421 -24.14 -3.41 -20.21
N PRO A 422 -23.18 -2.68 -20.79
CA PRO A 422 -22.14 -2.01 -20.04
C PRO A 422 -22.73 -0.88 -19.18
N SER A 423 -22.22 -0.75 -17.97
CA SER A 423 -22.57 0.32 -17.04
C SER A 423 -22.19 1.70 -17.60
N ASP A 424 -22.96 2.72 -17.24
CA ASP A 424 -22.60 4.11 -17.52
C ASP A 424 -21.50 4.63 -16.60
N SER A 425 -21.23 3.91 -15.51
CA SER A 425 -20.19 4.23 -14.51
C SER A 425 -18.84 3.52 -14.78
N ILE A 426 -18.57 3.10 -16.01
CA ILE A 426 -17.23 2.66 -16.44
C ILE A 426 -16.35 3.90 -16.61
N CYS A 427 -15.06 3.78 -16.27
CA CYS A 427 -14.11 4.88 -16.40
C CYS A 427 -13.90 5.28 -17.88
N ILE A 428 -14.20 6.53 -18.17
CA ILE A 428 -14.04 7.13 -19.50
C ILE A 428 -12.75 7.94 -19.52
N LEU A 429 -11.86 7.62 -20.47
CA LEU A 429 -10.64 8.39 -20.70
C LEU A 429 -10.92 9.65 -21.50
N HIS A 430 -11.63 9.51 -22.61
CA HIS A 430 -11.93 10.60 -23.54
C HIS A 430 -13.31 10.43 -24.14
N ARG A 431 -13.99 11.55 -24.38
CA ARG A 431 -15.28 11.58 -25.09
C ARG A 431 -15.11 12.22 -26.45
N ARG A 432 -15.66 11.58 -27.47
CA ARG A 432 -15.79 12.05 -28.84
C ARG A 432 -17.25 11.94 -29.26
N PHE A 433 -17.58 12.37 -30.50
CA PHE A 433 -18.95 12.35 -30.99
C PHE A 433 -19.01 11.78 -32.39
N LEU A 434 -20.08 11.06 -32.71
CA LEU A 434 -20.36 10.59 -34.04
C LEU A 434 -20.62 11.77 -34.99
N THR A 435 -20.00 11.72 -36.19
CA THR A 435 -20.22 12.73 -37.23
C THR A 435 -21.19 12.28 -38.29
N ALA A 436 -21.61 11.02 -38.29
CA ALA A 436 -22.63 10.42 -39.17
C ALA A 436 -23.43 9.37 -38.34
N ASP A 437 -24.65 9.07 -38.83
CA ASP A 437 -25.44 7.96 -38.32
C ASP A 437 -24.71 6.63 -38.53
N LEU A 438 -24.94 5.68 -37.66
CA LEU A 438 -24.29 4.37 -37.66
C LEU A 438 -25.37 3.28 -37.57
N ASN A 439 -25.50 2.46 -38.64
CA ASN A 439 -26.41 1.33 -38.64
C ASN A 439 -25.81 0.11 -37.91
N GLU A 440 -26.64 -0.87 -37.59
CA GLU A 440 -26.24 -2.08 -36.84
C GLU A 440 -25.08 -2.85 -37.48
N THR A 441 -25.00 -2.82 -38.82
CA THR A 441 -23.99 -3.57 -39.59
C THR A 441 -22.81 -2.75 -40.04
N ASP A 442 -22.83 -1.43 -39.80
CA ASP A 442 -21.77 -0.55 -40.28
C ASP A 442 -20.47 -0.79 -39.47
N THR A 443 -19.37 -0.88 -40.17
CA THR A 443 -18.04 -1.00 -39.56
C THR A 443 -17.18 0.24 -39.80
N MET A 444 -17.72 1.26 -40.45
CA MET A 444 -17.09 2.57 -40.65
C MET A 444 -17.70 3.57 -39.68
N ILE A 445 -17.03 3.82 -38.56
CA ILE A 445 -17.50 4.71 -37.50
C ILE A 445 -16.79 6.04 -37.63
N TYR A 446 -17.52 7.09 -38.01
CA TYR A 446 -17.00 8.44 -38.23
C TYR A 446 -17.09 9.26 -36.96
N ILE A 447 -15.99 9.90 -36.56
CA ILE A 447 -15.84 10.67 -35.32
C ILE A 447 -15.35 12.09 -35.61
N ASP A 448 -15.56 12.99 -34.65
CA ASP A 448 -15.17 14.40 -34.75
C ASP A 448 -13.67 14.63 -34.54
N ASP A 449 -13.05 13.87 -33.64
CA ASP A 449 -11.64 14.03 -33.28
C ASP A 449 -10.97 12.68 -32.97
N PRO A 450 -9.85 12.32 -33.62
CA PRO A 450 -9.12 11.06 -33.38
C PRO A 450 -8.11 11.17 -32.23
N THR A 451 -7.91 12.35 -31.65
CA THR A 451 -6.84 12.60 -30.68
C THR A 451 -7.01 11.72 -29.45
N HIS A 452 -5.93 11.12 -28.98
CA HIS A 452 -5.83 10.25 -27.80
C HIS A 452 -6.62 8.93 -27.86
N LEU A 453 -7.24 8.57 -28.97
CA LEU A 453 -8.00 7.32 -29.07
C LEU A 453 -7.11 6.07 -29.21
N GLU A 454 -5.84 6.23 -29.55
CA GLU A 454 -4.87 5.12 -29.61
C GLU A 454 -4.02 5.01 -28.34
N GLU A 455 -4.20 5.91 -27.37
CA GLU A 455 -3.48 5.90 -26.11
C GLU A 455 -4.14 4.94 -25.11
N ILE A 456 -3.34 4.14 -24.44
CA ILE A 456 -3.81 3.21 -23.40
C ILE A 456 -2.78 3.17 -22.30
N ALA A 457 -3.22 3.43 -21.05
CA ALA A 457 -2.46 3.13 -19.86
C ALA A 457 -2.85 1.73 -19.38
N CYS A 458 -1.94 0.78 -19.45
CA CYS A 458 -2.18 -0.58 -18.96
C CYS A 458 -0.88 -1.27 -18.52
N TRP A 459 -1.04 -2.28 -17.69
CA TRP A 459 0.02 -3.20 -17.31
C TRP A 459 0.44 -4.05 -18.54
N GLU A 460 1.69 -4.49 -18.59
CA GLU A 460 2.23 -5.40 -19.62
C GLU A 460 2.25 -4.88 -21.06
N GLY A 461 2.35 -3.59 -21.22
CA GLY A 461 2.52 -3.00 -22.54
C GLY A 461 1.21 -2.83 -23.28
N HIS A 462 1.29 -1.98 -24.25
CA HIS A 462 0.19 -1.56 -25.07
C HIS A 462 -0.08 -2.54 -26.19
N THR A 463 -1.30 -3.08 -26.24
CA THR A 463 -1.78 -3.79 -27.41
C THR A 463 -3.02 -3.11 -27.96
N LYS A 464 -3.09 -3.00 -29.29
CA LYS A 464 -4.25 -2.42 -29.97
C LYS A 464 -5.55 -3.19 -29.71
N GLU A 465 -5.42 -4.43 -29.27
CA GLU A 465 -6.54 -5.28 -28.87
C GLU A 465 -7.29 -4.74 -27.66
N LEU A 466 -6.73 -3.78 -26.95
CA LEU A 466 -7.37 -3.13 -25.79
C LEU A 466 -8.11 -1.85 -26.16
N ASN A 467 -8.03 -1.39 -27.40
CA ASN A 467 -8.75 -0.21 -27.84
C ASN A 467 -10.25 -0.46 -27.87
N MET A 468 -10.99 0.21 -27.03
CA MET A 468 -12.42 0.05 -26.90
C MET A 468 -13.13 1.39 -26.68
N VAL A 469 -14.24 1.56 -27.35
CA VAL A 469 -15.18 2.65 -27.10
C VAL A 469 -16.54 2.11 -26.72
N LYS A 470 -17.30 2.91 -25.98
CA LYS A 470 -18.71 2.68 -25.68
C LYS A 470 -19.53 3.72 -26.42
N ILE A 471 -20.57 3.29 -27.13
CA ILE A 471 -21.58 4.15 -27.71
C ILE A 471 -22.94 3.66 -27.20
N GLY A 472 -23.66 4.49 -26.45
CA GLY A 472 -24.88 4.04 -25.79
C GLY A 472 -24.64 2.81 -24.90
N LYS A 473 -25.24 1.68 -25.25
CA LYS A 473 -25.10 0.39 -24.55
C LYS A 473 -24.25 -0.63 -25.32
N GLU A 474 -23.54 -0.19 -26.34
CA GLU A 474 -22.69 -1.04 -27.15
C GLU A 474 -21.18 -0.82 -26.83
N LEU A 475 -20.44 -1.91 -26.67
CA LEU A 475 -18.98 -1.92 -26.67
C LEU A 475 -18.48 -2.19 -28.10
N ILE A 476 -17.52 -1.40 -28.54
CA ILE A 476 -16.94 -1.46 -29.86
C ILE A 476 -15.43 -1.49 -29.76
N HIS A 477 -14.83 -2.56 -30.26
CA HIS A 477 -13.39 -2.68 -30.36
C HIS A 477 -12.88 -2.13 -31.69
N TYR A 478 -11.68 -1.55 -31.73
CA TYR A 478 -11.02 -1.04 -32.92
C TYR A 478 -9.48 -1.15 -32.81
N LEU A 479 -8.79 -1.18 -33.96
CA LEU A 479 -7.33 -1.34 -34.00
C LEU A 479 -6.58 -0.04 -34.23
N GLY A 480 -7.25 1.04 -34.53
CA GLY A 480 -6.64 2.34 -34.78
C GLY A 480 -7.63 3.37 -35.26
N VAL A 481 -7.13 4.57 -35.58
CA VAL A 481 -7.90 5.68 -36.09
C VAL A 481 -7.23 6.30 -37.31
N THR A 482 -8.02 6.87 -38.23
CA THR A 482 -7.46 7.64 -39.34
C THR A 482 -6.89 8.97 -38.83
N LYS A 483 -5.77 9.42 -39.40
CA LYS A 483 -5.10 10.67 -39.03
C LYS A 483 -5.58 11.87 -39.87
N GLU A 484 -6.29 11.60 -40.96
CA GLU A 484 -6.84 12.60 -41.91
C GLU A 484 -8.34 12.52 -41.98
N LYS A 485 -8.99 13.66 -42.25
CA LYS A 485 -10.44 13.72 -42.42
C LYS A 485 -10.91 12.98 -43.67
N PRO A 486 -12.07 12.31 -43.63
CA PRO A 486 -12.94 12.15 -42.46
C PRO A 486 -12.34 11.18 -41.44
N TYR A 487 -12.31 11.58 -40.17
CA TYR A 487 -11.81 10.75 -39.07
C TYR A 487 -12.71 9.56 -38.81
N ARG A 488 -12.15 8.38 -38.64
CA ARG A 488 -12.92 7.17 -38.32
C ARG A 488 -12.10 6.14 -37.53
N LEU A 489 -12.81 5.29 -36.81
CA LEU A 489 -12.23 4.08 -36.21
C LEU A 489 -11.92 3.05 -37.30
N MET A 490 -10.81 2.30 -37.18
CA MET A 490 -10.36 1.31 -38.12
C MET A 490 -10.42 -0.10 -37.55
N ASN A 491 -10.72 -1.07 -38.43
CA ASN A 491 -10.81 -2.50 -38.05
C ASN A 491 -11.74 -2.73 -36.86
N VAL A 492 -12.97 -2.29 -37.01
CA VAL A 492 -13.96 -2.26 -35.96
C VAL A 492 -14.63 -3.62 -35.79
N THR A 493 -14.82 -4.02 -34.52
CA THR A 493 -15.68 -5.14 -34.13
C THR A 493 -16.84 -4.59 -33.30
N ARG A 494 -18.06 -4.66 -33.86
CA ARG A 494 -19.30 -4.23 -33.22
C ARG A 494 -19.79 -5.26 -32.21
N GLY A 495 -20.58 -4.82 -31.23
CA GLY A 495 -21.16 -5.73 -30.23
C GLY A 495 -20.10 -6.48 -29.42
N TYR A 496 -18.98 -5.82 -29.14
CA TYR A 496 -17.83 -6.47 -28.51
C TYR A 496 -18.15 -6.98 -27.09
N TRP A 497 -17.56 -8.07 -26.68
CA TRP A 497 -17.81 -8.79 -25.43
C TRP A 497 -19.28 -9.22 -25.22
N GLY A 498 -20.03 -9.44 -26.31
CA GLY A 498 -21.42 -9.90 -26.24
C GLY A 498 -22.42 -8.79 -25.95
N THR A 499 -22.04 -7.53 -26.09
CA THR A 499 -23.01 -6.44 -26.17
C THR A 499 -23.74 -6.48 -27.53
N GLN A 500 -24.86 -5.79 -27.64
CA GLN A 500 -25.63 -5.78 -28.88
C GLN A 500 -25.24 -4.60 -29.77
N ALA A 501 -24.91 -4.86 -31.03
CA ALA A 501 -24.78 -3.83 -32.04
C ALA A 501 -26.16 -3.19 -32.31
N THR A 502 -26.23 -1.87 -32.25
CA THR A 502 -27.46 -1.11 -32.42
C THR A 502 -27.26 0.08 -33.37
N VAL A 503 -28.36 0.70 -33.78
CA VAL A 503 -28.32 1.96 -34.51
C VAL A 503 -27.93 3.09 -33.57
N HIS A 504 -27.07 3.99 -34.02
CA HIS A 504 -26.66 5.19 -33.29
C HIS A 504 -26.80 6.42 -34.18
N GLU A 505 -27.23 7.53 -33.58
CA GLU A 505 -27.47 8.77 -34.31
C GLU A 505 -26.19 9.64 -34.33
N LYS A 506 -26.05 10.45 -35.35
CA LYS A 506 -25.04 11.50 -35.39
C LYS A 506 -25.15 12.39 -34.16
N GLY A 507 -24.02 12.66 -33.52
CA GLY A 507 -23.90 13.45 -32.31
C GLY A 507 -23.92 12.62 -31.02
N GLU A 508 -24.17 11.31 -31.06
CA GLU A 508 -24.02 10.47 -29.88
C GLU A 508 -22.54 10.41 -29.42
N ALA A 509 -22.39 10.26 -28.12
CA ALA A 509 -21.07 10.17 -27.50
C ALA A 509 -20.38 8.86 -27.84
N VAL A 510 -19.09 8.97 -28.17
CA VAL A 510 -18.14 7.87 -28.39
C VAL A 510 -17.13 7.93 -27.26
N ASP A 511 -17.34 7.14 -26.24
CA ASP A 511 -16.58 7.16 -24.98
C ASP A 511 -15.41 6.17 -25.05
N LYS A 512 -14.18 6.65 -25.07
CA LYS A 512 -12.98 5.84 -24.92
C LYS A 512 -12.87 5.33 -23.50
N LEU A 513 -12.80 4.01 -23.34
CA LEU A 513 -12.80 3.35 -22.03
C LEU A 513 -11.36 3.08 -21.55
N GLN A 514 -11.22 3.04 -20.22
CA GLN A 514 -9.97 2.62 -19.57
C GLN A 514 -9.98 1.10 -19.40
N PRO A 515 -9.06 0.37 -20.04
CA PRO A 515 -8.92 -1.06 -19.80
C PRO A 515 -8.16 -1.35 -18.50
N ALA A 516 -8.44 -2.52 -17.94
CA ALA A 516 -7.64 -3.17 -16.92
C ALA A 516 -6.97 -4.38 -17.54
N VAL A 517 -5.65 -4.41 -17.55
CA VAL A 517 -4.89 -5.54 -18.07
C VAL A 517 -3.74 -5.86 -17.14
N GLY A 518 -3.63 -7.11 -16.78
CA GLY A 518 -2.52 -7.66 -16.03
C GLY A 518 -2.46 -9.16 -16.28
N GLY A 519 -1.40 -9.63 -16.90
CA GLY A 519 -1.21 -11.06 -17.20
C GLY A 519 -2.38 -11.68 -17.94
N ALA A 520 -3.03 -12.66 -17.36
CA ALA A 520 -4.19 -13.35 -17.95
C ALA A 520 -5.52 -12.59 -17.80
N TYR A 521 -5.52 -11.38 -17.25
CA TYR A 521 -6.73 -10.63 -16.93
C TYR A 521 -6.94 -9.49 -17.89
N THR A 522 -8.13 -9.44 -18.48
CA THR A 522 -8.58 -8.34 -19.34
C THR A 522 -9.94 -7.87 -18.85
N GLY A 523 -10.09 -6.57 -18.62
CA GLY A 523 -11.33 -6.01 -18.14
C GLY A 523 -11.43 -4.51 -18.37
N LEU A 524 -12.39 -3.88 -17.73
CA LEU A 524 -12.59 -2.44 -17.68
C LEU A 524 -12.46 -1.93 -16.25
N ILE A 525 -12.03 -0.69 -16.12
CA ILE A 525 -11.92 0.01 -14.84
C ILE A 525 -13.24 0.73 -14.53
N PRO A 526 -13.79 0.62 -13.31
CA PRO A 526 -14.92 1.42 -12.87
C PRO A 526 -14.51 2.89 -12.64
N ASN A 527 -15.47 3.81 -12.74
CA ASN A 527 -15.30 5.14 -12.14
C ASN A 527 -15.39 5.04 -10.61
N LEU A 528 -15.22 6.14 -9.88
CA LEU A 528 -15.24 6.10 -8.41
C LEU A 528 -16.61 5.69 -7.82
N GLU A 529 -17.70 6.00 -8.48
CA GLU A 529 -19.04 5.63 -8.02
C GLU A 529 -19.26 4.12 -8.09
N LEU A 530 -18.97 3.51 -9.23
CA LEU A 530 -19.03 2.06 -9.40
C LEU A 530 -18.00 1.34 -8.56
N GLN A 531 -16.82 1.94 -8.38
CA GLN A 531 -15.81 1.41 -7.44
C GLN A 531 -16.36 1.33 -6.00
N ASP A 532 -17.15 2.30 -5.56
CA ASP A 532 -17.79 2.27 -4.24
C ASP A 532 -18.82 1.13 -4.13
N GLU A 533 -19.55 0.84 -5.21
CA GLU A 533 -20.48 -0.29 -5.26
C GLU A 533 -19.71 -1.62 -5.18
N LEU A 534 -18.63 -1.76 -5.96
CA LEU A 534 -17.77 -2.93 -5.91
C LEU A 534 -17.16 -3.15 -4.52
N ALA A 535 -16.73 -2.07 -3.86
CA ALA A 535 -16.20 -2.15 -2.50
C ALA A 535 -17.23 -2.72 -1.52
N ARG A 536 -18.47 -2.21 -1.56
CA ARG A 536 -19.57 -2.74 -0.74
C ARG A 536 -19.89 -4.18 -1.09
N HIS A 537 -19.85 -4.52 -2.37
CA HIS A 537 -20.11 -5.88 -2.85
C HIS A 537 -19.10 -6.91 -2.31
N TYR A 538 -17.84 -6.56 -2.10
CA TYR A 538 -16.89 -7.44 -1.41
C TYR A 538 -17.32 -7.77 0.02
N ALA A 539 -17.90 -6.81 0.74
CA ALA A 539 -18.45 -7.09 2.06
C ALA A 539 -19.71 -7.99 1.98
N ASP A 540 -20.55 -7.83 0.95
CA ASP A 540 -21.69 -8.73 0.70
C ASP A 540 -21.21 -10.16 0.44
N ILE A 541 -20.12 -10.31 -0.31
CA ILE A 541 -19.51 -11.60 -0.57
C ILE A 541 -19.03 -12.25 0.74
N CYS A 542 -18.33 -11.50 1.60
CA CYS A 542 -17.94 -12.02 2.92
C CYS A 542 -19.14 -12.49 3.73
N LYS A 543 -20.22 -11.67 3.77
CA LYS A 543 -21.45 -12.00 4.47
C LYS A 543 -22.10 -13.27 3.94
N ASN A 544 -22.15 -13.41 2.62
CA ASN A 544 -22.90 -14.50 1.98
C ASN A 544 -22.10 -15.81 1.91
N SER A 545 -20.80 -15.73 1.63
CA SER A 545 -19.93 -16.89 1.43
C SER A 545 -19.14 -17.32 2.67
N GLY A 546 -19.08 -16.50 3.71
CA GLY A 546 -18.27 -16.77 4.89
C GLY A 546 -16.76 -16.61 4.67
N LEU A 547 -16.33 -16.02 3.55
CA LEU A 547 -14.91 -15.69 3.32
C LEU A 547 -14.45 -14.65 4.34
N GLY A 548 -13.30 -14.91 4.95
CA GLY A 548 -12.68 -14.00 5.93
C GLY A 548 -11.32 -13.47 5.50
N MET A 549 -10.89 -13.76 4.28
CA MET A 549 -9.61 -13.29 3.74
C MET A 549 -9.68 -13.07 2.23
N PHE A 550 -9.06 -11.99 1.79
CA PHE A 550 -8.77 -11.74 0.37
C PHE A 550 -7.27 -11.50 0.16
N ASP A 551 -6.75 -12.09 -0.90
CA ASP A 551 -5.49 -11.73 -1.51
C ASP A 551 -5.79 -10.93 -2.78
N TYR A 552 -5.63 -9.59 -2.70
CA TYR A 552 -5.87 -8.73 -3.85
C TYR A 552 -4.63 -8.63 -4.70
N ASP A 553 -4.66 -9.33 -5.81
CA ASP A 553 -3.76 -9.07 -6.92
C ASP A 553 -4.28 -7.88 -7.75
N GLY A 554 -3.38 -7.11 -8.39
CA GLY A 554 -3.77 -6.02 -9.27
C GLY A 554 -4.34 -4.77 -8.56
N GLN A 555 -3.89 -4.43 -7.36
CA GLN A 555 -4.25 -3.16 -6.71
C GLN A 555 -3.83 -1.92 -7.52
N GLU A 556 -2.94 -2.08 -8.49
CA GLU A 556 -2.55 -1.08 -9.48
C GLU A 556 -3.75 -0.48 -10.20
N PHE A 557 -4.80 -1.26 -10.38
CA PHE A 557 -6.00 -0.82 -11.11
C PHE A 557 -6.77 0.31 -10.41
N PHE A 558 -6.59 0.51 -9.11
CA PHE A 558 -7.14 1.69 -8.45
C PHE A 558 -6.53 2.99 -8.97
N PHE A 559 -5.26 2.96 -9.38
CA PHE A 559 -4.57 4.14 -9.89
C PHE A 559 -5.03 4.51 -11.30
N HIS A 560 -5.61 3.57 -12.06
CA HIS A 560 -6.16 3.82 -13.39
C HIS A 560 -7.41 4.72 -13.37
N THR A 561 -8.02 4.94 -12.21
CA THR A 561 -9.12 5.91 -12.07
C THR A 561 -8.63 7.37 -12.15
N GLY A 562 -7.34 7.62 -12.06
CA GLY A 562 -6.75 8.97 -12.00
C GLY A 562 -6.78 9.61 -10.61
N PHE A 563 -7.13 8.87 -9.56
CA PHE A 563 -7.22 9.38 -8.18
C PHE A 563 -6.17 8.78 -7.22
N GLY A 564 -5.28 7.94 -7.70
CA GLY A 564 -4.16 7.41 -6.93
C GLY A 564 -4.56 6.81 -5.58
N ALA A 565 -3.83 7.14 -4.52
CA ALA A 565 -4.08 6.64 -3.18
C ALA A 565 -5.46 7.05 -2.62
N TYR A 566 -6.05 8.15 -3.07
CA TYR A 566 -7.43 8.53 -2.70
C TYR A 566 -8.45 7.45 -3.10
N SER A 567 -8.31 6.91 -4.31
CA SER A 567 -9.14 5.81 -4.82
C SER A 567 -9.01 4.57 -3.92
N VAL A 568 -7.79 4.21 -3.54
CA VAL A 568 -7.51 3.07 -2.66
C VAL A 568 -8.14 3.26 -1.27
N LYS A 569 -7.93 4.42 -0.63
CA LYS A 569 -8.52 4.74 0.67
C LYS A 569 -10.05 4.64 0.63
N ARG A 570 -10.65 5.21 -0.40
CA ARG A 570 -12.11 5.23 -0.59
C ARG A 570 -12.69 3.82 -0.75
N PHE A 571 -12.04 2.96 -1.54
CA PHE A 571 -12.46 1.57 -1.71
C PHE A 571 -12.47 0.81 -0.38
N PHE A 572 -11.35 0.77 0.30
CA PHE A 572 -11.25 0.02 1.56
C PHE A 572 -12.16 0.58 2.64
N ARG A 573 -12.27 1.91 2.75
CA ARG A 573 -13.21 2.53 3.70
C ARG A 573 -14.64 2.06 3.46
N ASN A 574 -15.13 2.07 2.23
CA ASN A 574 -16.49 1.66 1.89
C ASN A 574 -16.72 0.18 2.16
N MET A 575 -15.76 -0.67 1.82
CA MET A 575 -15.81 -2.08 2.11
C MET A 575 -15.89 -2.38 3.63
N PHE A 576 -14.99 -1.80 4.41
CA PHE A 576 -14.98 -2.01 5.86
C PHE A 576 -16.19 -1.39 6.56
N ALA A 577 -16.68 -0.24 6.09
CA ALA A 577 -17.90 0.35 6.61
C ALA A 577 -19.11 -0.57 6.40
N GLN A 578 -19.24 -1.17 5.23
CA GLN A 578 -20.30 -2.13 4.93
C GLN A 578 -20.14 -3.41 5.75
N ALA A 579 -18.93 -3.94 5.86
CA ALA A 579 -18.64 -5.10 6.68
C ALA A 579 -19.01 -4.87 8.16
N LYS A 580 -18.69 -3.69 8.68
CA LYS A 580 -19.07 -3.30 10.06
C LYS A 580 -20.59 -3.23 10.26
N GLN A 581 -21.35 -2.74 9.27
CA GLN A 581 -22.82 -2.74 9.32
C GLN A 581 -23.40 -4.17 9.38
N TYR A 582 -22.72 -5.12 8.78
CA TYR A 582 -23.10 -6.54 8.83
C TYR A 582 -22.65 -7.25 10.12
N GLY A 583 -21.91 -6.59 10.99
CA GLY A 583 -21.32 -7.22 12.17
C GLY A 583 -20.33 -8.34 11.82
N LEU A 584 -19.68 -8.23 10.66
CA LEU A 584 -18.71 -9.22 10.23
C LEU A 584 -17.47 -9.16 11.12
N PRO A 585 -16.87 -10.32 11.39
CA PRO A 585 -15.57 -10.37 12.05
C PRO A 585 -14.52 -9.68 11.17
N ASP A 586 -13.35 -9.52 11.75
CA ASP A 586 -12.20 -8.96 11.04
C ASP A 586 -11.93 -9.70 9.73
N ILE A 587 -11.78 -8.94 8.65
CA ILE A 587 -11.44 -9.47 7.34
C ILE A 587 -9.95 -9.24 7.12
N ARG A 588 -9.21 -10.31 6.82
CA ARG A 588 -7.79 -10.22 6.52
C ARG A 588 -7.57 -9.87 5.06
N PHE A 589 -6.70 -8.91 4.82
CA PHE A 589 -6.25 -8.52 3.49
C PHE A 589 -4.78 -8.77 3.33
N THR A 590 -4.45 -9.42 2.23
CA THR A 590 -3.11 -9.42 1.64
C THR A 590 -3.22 -8.85 0.23
N GLY A 591 -2.12 -8.53 -0.40
CA GLY A 591 -2.17 -8.12 -1.80
C GLY A 591 -0.86 -7.59 -2.33
N ALA A 592 -0.79 -7.52 -3.64
CA ALA A 592 0.25 -6.82 -4.37
C ALA A 592 0.05 -5.30 -4.28
N THR A 593 1.05 -4.54 -4.68
CA THR A 593 1.01 -3.08 -4.82
C THR A 593 0.56 -2.34 -3.57
N LEU A 594 1.44 -2.30 -2.59
CA LEU A 594 1.25 -1.50 -1.39
C LEU A 594 1.21 -0.01 -1.74
N SER A 595 0.30 0.72 -1.13
CA SER A 595 0.23 2.17 -1.22
C SER A 595 -0.10 2.78 0.13
N GLU A 596 0.10 4.08 0.26
CA GLU A 596 -0.31 4.82 1.47
C GLU A 596 -1.81 4.60 1.74
N GLY A 597 -2.63 4.51 0.70
CA GLY A 597 -4.07 4.26 0.82
C GLY A 597 -4.43 2.90 1.37
N SER A 598 -3.64 1.86 1.13
CA SER A 598 -3.88 0.50 1.62
C SER A 598 -3.20 0.18 2.96
N TRP A 599 -2.27 1.02 3.41
CA TRP A 599 -1.46 0.74 4.60
C TRP A 599 -2.27 0.41 5.85
N HIS A 600 -3.34 1.15 6.13
CA HIS A 600 -4.17 0.94 7.31
C HIS A 600 -4.91 -0.40 7.30
N TYR A 601 -5.30 -0.89 6.14
CA TYR A 601 -6.19 -2.04 5.98
C TYR A 601 -5.46 -3.34 5.75
N GLN A 602 -4.35 -3.28 5.03
CA GLN A 602 -3.64 -4.46 4.58
C GLN A 602 -2.89 -5.14 5.73
N SER A 603 -3.12 -6.43 5.92
CA SER A 603 -2.50 -7.22 6.99
C SER A 603 -1.09 -7.67 6.60
N ILE A 604 -0.93 -8.11 5.36
CA ILE A 604 0.32 -8.61 4.79
C ILE A 604 0.46 -8.09 3.37
N TRP A 605 1.65 -7.71 3.01
CA TRP A 605 1.97 -7.38 1.64
C TRP A 605 2.51 -8.59 0.90
N ASN A 606 1.82 -8.97 -0.17
CA ASN A 606 2.29 -9.98 -1.10
C ASN A 606 3.22 -9.31 -2.12
N VAL A 607 4.49 -9.56 -1.99
CA VAL A 607 5.50 -8.97 -2.87
C VAL A 607 5.73 -9.76 -4.14
N GLY A 608 4.90 -10.70 -4.50
CA GLY A 608 5.03 -11.53 -5.71
C GLY A 608 6.47 -11.87 -6.10
N GLY A 609 6.83 -13.10 -6.36
CA GLY A 609 8.18 -13.45 -6.78
C GLY A 609 9.27 -13.30 -5.71
N GLY A 610 8.90 -13.36 -4.43
CA GLY A 610 9.84 -13.40 -3.32
C GLY A 610 10.77 -14.63 -3.35
N LEU A 611 11.53 -14.81 -2.27
CA LEU A 611 12.46 -15.95 -2.10
C LEU A 611 11.74 -17.28 -2.34
N ASN A 612 12.46 -18.21 -2.90
CA ASN A 612 12.01 -19.59 -3.08
C ASN A 612 12.86 -20.55 -2.23
N ILE A 613 12.49 -21.83 -2.22
CA ILE A 613 13.18 -22.82 -1.41
C ILE A 613 14.66 -22.99 -1.79
N TYR A 614 15.05 -22.72 -3.03
CA TYR A 614 16.44 -22.81 -3.47
C TYR A 614 17.28 -21.66 -2.87
N ASP A 615 16.71 -20.48 -2.76
CA ASP A 615 17.36 -19.31 -2.14
C ASP A 615 17.55 -19.57 -0.64
N VAL A 616 16.56 -20.15 0.01
CA VAL A 616 16.66 -20.56 1.42
C VAL A 616 17.78 -21.55 1.62
N LYS A 617 17.87 -22.58 0.80
CA LYS A 617 18.93 -23.60 0.86
C LYS A 617 20.31 -23.02 0.64
N LYS A 618 20.44 -22.04 -0.23
CA LYS A 618 21.71 -21.32 -0.49
C LYS A 618 22.00 -20.23 0.54
N ARG A 619 21.09 -19.99 1.47
CA ARG A 619 21.16 -18.89 2.43
C ARG A 619 21.35 -17.51 1.79
N VAL A 620 20.74 -17.31 0.66
CA VAL A 620 20.73 -16.05 -0.07
C VAL A 620 19.45 -15.30 0.26
N TRP A 621 19.60 -14.11 0.79
CA TRP A 621 18.46 -13.27 1.18
C TRP A 621 18.43 -11.99 0.36
N GLY A 622 17.32 -11.77 -0.31
CA GLY A 622 16.94 -10.44 -0.81
C GLY A 622 17.48 -10.04 -2.17
N SER A 623 18.56 -10.58 -2.67
CA SER A 623 19.13 -10.09 -3.94
C SER A 623 18.79 -10.93 -5.17
N THR A 624 18.13 -12.06 -5.00
CA THR A 624 18.01 -13.08 -6.05
C THR A 624 16.61 -13.25 -6.61
N THR A 625 15.68 -12.42 -6.22
CA THR A 625 14.43 -12.31 -6.99
C THR A 625 14.79 -11.76 -8.37
N SER A 626 14.03 -12.11 -9.39
CA SER A 626 14.14 -11.53 -10.73
C SER A 626 14.19 -9.99 -10.76
N GLN A 627 13.93 -9.36 -9.64
CA GLN A 627 13.87 -7.92 -9.45
C GLN A 627 14.97 -7.37 -8.52
N GLY A 628 15.90 -8.19 -8.04
CA GLY A 628 17.04 -7.76 -7.22
C GLY A 628 16.66 -7.06 -5.90
N LYS A 629 15.54 -7.44 -5.27
CA LYS A 629 14.93 -6.65 -4.19
C LYS A 629 15.24 -7.20 -2.81
N ASP A 630 15.75 -6.37 -1.91
CA ASP A 630 15.84 -6.71 -0.50
C ASP A 630 14.56 -6.35 0.24
N LEU A 631 13.62 -7.30 0.26
CA LEU A 631 12.30 -7.16 0.86
C LEU A 631 12.33 -6.93 2.38
N ARG A 632 13.43 -7.27 3.04
CA ARG A 632 13.62 -7.08 4.48
C ARG A 632 13.62 -5.60 4.83
N ASP A 633 14.34 -4.80 4.06
CA ASP A 633 14.41 -3.36 4.29
C ASP A 633 13.07 -2.67 4.07
N VAL A 634 12.32 -3.11 3.07
CA VAL A 634 10.97 -2.58 2.80
C VAL A 634 10.03 -2.81 3.97
N THR A 635 10.00 -4.03 4.50
CA THR A 635 9.16 -4.38 5.65
C THR A 635 9.52 -3.55 6.86
N TYR A 636 10.80 -3.49 7.16
CA TYR A 636 11.30 -2.79 8.34
C TYR A 636 11.12 -1.27 8.25
N ALA A 637 11.36 -0.70 7.06
CA ALA A 637 11.24 0.74 6.83
C ALA A 637 9.80 1.23 6.88
N ASN A 638 8.84 0.42 6.43
CA ASN A 638 7.45 0.82 6.26
C ASN A 638 6.49 0.29 7.33
N PHE A 639 7.00 -0.36 8.38
CA PHE A 639 6.18 -0.95 9.46
C PHE A 639 5.07 -1.85 8.92
N PHE A 640 5.43 -2.68 7.99
CA PHE A 640 4.47 -3.48 7.27
C PHE A 640 4.94 -4.92 7.17
N PRO A 641 4.16 -5.90 7.64
CA PRO A 641 4.54 -7.29 7.52
C PRO A 641 4.50 -7.69 6.06
N SER A 642 5.65 -7.83 5.43
CA SER A 642 5.71 -8.41 4.10
C SER A 642 5.81 -9.92 4.16
N SER A 643 5.26 -10.57 3.16
CA SER A 643 5.62 -11.93 2.84
C SER A 643 6.96 -11.91 2.13
N PHE A 644 8.03 -12.31 2.79
CA PHE A 644 9.37 -12.32 2.18
C PHE A 644 9.57 -13.49 1.21
N GLY A 645 8.61 -14.39 1.12
CA GLY A 645 8.53 -15.45 0.14
C GLY A 645 7.10 -15.93 -0.01
N GLY A 646 6.54 -15.72 -1.18
CA GLY A 646 5.14 -16.02 -1.47
C GLY A 646 4.88 -17.44 -1.97
N ASN A 647 5.88 -18.29 -2.08
CA ASN A 647 5.76 -19.54 -2.81
C ASN A 647 6.62 -20.68 -2.22
N PHE A 648 6.64 -20.79 -0.89
CA PHE A 648 7.35 -21.90 -0.25
C PHE A 648 6.56 -23.21 -0.39
N PRO A 649 7.06 -24.20 -1.16
CA PRO A 649 6.42 -25.49 -1.28
C PRO A 649 6.92 -26.44 -0.20
N ILE A 650 6.09 -27.38 0.23
CA ILE A 650 6.52 -28.56 0.97
C ILE A 650 6.54 -29.72 -0.03
N THR A 651 7.72 -30.23 -0.34
CA THR A 651 7.96 -31.25 -1.36
C THR A 651 8.84 -32.38 -0.82
N ALA A 652 9.10 -33.38 -1.64
CA ALA A 652 10.01 -34.48 -1.31
C ALA A 652 11.42 -33.99 -0.87
N GLU A 653 11.84 -32.82 -1.31
CA GLU A 653 13.16 -32.27 -1.04
C GLU A 653 13.21 -31.34 0.17
N SER A 654 12.06 -31.00 0.75
CA SER A 654 11.97 -30.08 1.88
C SER A 654 12.49 -30.73 3.16
N THR A 655 13.26 -29.99 3.94
CA THR A 655 13.88 -30.44 5.18
C THR A 655 13.44 -29.61 6.39
N VAL A 656 13.59 -30.18 7.57
CA VAL A 656 13.39 -29.47 8.85
C VAL A 656 14.27 -28.23 8.93
N GLU A 657 15.53 -28.33 8.52
CA GLU A 657 16.47 -27.21 8.55
C GLU A 657 16.05 -26.02 7.67
N ASP A 658 15.44 -26.29 6.52
CA ASP A 658 14.93 -25.23 5.64
C ASP A 658 13.88 -24.40 6.38
N TYR A 659 12.96 -25.06 7.08
CA TYR A 659 11.87 -24.38 7.78
C TYR A 659 12.28 -23.75 9.11
N GLU A 660 13.23 -24.32 9.84
CA GLU A 660 13.88 -23.63 10.98
C GLU A 660 14.51 -22.31 10.52
N HIS A 661 15.12 -22.30 9.34
CA HIS A 661 15.77 -21.12 8.79
C HIS A 661 14.77 -20.08 8.28
N ILE A 662 13.70 -20.50 7.61
CA ILE A 662 12.60 -19.62 7.18
C ILE A 662 11.97 -18.92 8.37
N GLU A 663 11.63 -19.68 9.41
CA GLU A 663 11.01 -19.15 10.63
C GLU A 663 11.92 -18.16 11.36
N ALA A 664 13.20 -18.53 11.52
CA ALA A 664 14.19 -17.64 12.15
C ALA A 664 14.29 -16.31 11.42
N THR A 665 14.37 -16.34 10.09
CA THR A 665 14.43 -15.13 9.27
C THR A 665 13.15 -14.30 9.36
N ALA A 666 12.00 -14.93 9.22
CA ALA A 666 10.71 -14.25 9.29
C ALA A 666 10.54 -13.51 10.62
N ILE A 667 10.86 -14.16 11.73
CA ILE A 667 10.76 -13.57 13.07
C ILE A 667 11.82 -12.48 13.27
N GLY A 668 13.05 -12.72 12.80
CA GLY A 668 14.13 -11.76 12.91
C GLY A 668 13.81 -10.43 12.24
N TYR A 669 13.20 -10.46 11.09
CA TYR A 669 12.83 -9.25 10.32
C TYR A 669 11.41 -8.76 10.59
N GLY A 670 10.61 -9.42 11.45
CA GLY A 670 9.23 -9.02 11.70
C GLY A 670 8.33 -9.16 10.48
N CYS A 671 8.66 -10.08 9.58
CA CYS A 671 7.90 -10.40 8.39
C CYS A 671 7.26 -11.79 8.48
N THR A 672 6.52 -12.19 7.46
CA THR A 672 5.95 -13.51 7.32
C THR A 672 6.33 -14.13 5.98
N TYR A 673 5.72 -15.23 5.61
CA TYR A 673 5.86 -15.88 4.32
C TYR A 673 4.54 -16.56 3.95
N ALA A 674 4.42 -17.07 2.73
CA ALA A 674 3.26 -17.82 2.31
C ALA A 674 3.66 -19.17 1.73
N PHE A 675 2.86 -20.17 2.02
CA PHE A 675 2.95 -21.46 1.37
C PHE A 675 2.19 -21.44 0.03
N LYS A 676 2.81 -22.05 -0.97
CA LYS A 676 2.09 -22.46 -2.19
C LYS A 676 2.22 -23.97 -2.32
N ILE A 677 1.22 -24.70 -1.89
CA ILE A 677 1.28 -26.15 -1.73
C ILE A 677 0.19 -26.88 -2.52
N GLY A 678 0.52 -28.09 -2.96
CA GLY A 678 -0.43 -29.08 -3.42
C GLY A 678 -0.41 -30.32 -2.52
N GLN A 679 -1.53 -30.99 -2.36
CA GLN A 679 -1.61 -32.19 -1.54
C GLN A 679 -0.56 -33.24 -1.92
N LYS A 680 -0.42 -33.50 -3.23
CA LYS A 680 0.52 -34.52 -3.74
C LYS A 680 1.97 -34.22 -3.34
N ASP A 681 2.34 -32.94 -3.39
CA ASP A 681 3.71 -32.52 -3.05
C ASP A 681 3.99 -32.69 -1.56
N VAL A 682 3.05 -32.25 -0.72
CA VAL A 682 3.14 -32.42 0.74
C VAL A 682 3.21 -33.91 1.11
N GLU A 683 2.36 -34.75 0.50
CA GLU A 683 2.36 -36.19 0.79
C GLU A 683 3.67 -36.88 0.35
N SER A 684 4.36 -36.33 -0.63
CA SER A 684 5.67 -36.86 -1.07
C SER A 684 6.81 -36.51 -0.11
N CYS A 685 6.61 -35.56 0.83
CA CYS A 685 7.67 -35.11 1.74
C CYS A 685 7.89 -36.11 2.90
N PRO A 686 9.09 -36.74 3.00
CA PRO A 686 9.37 -37.67 4.09
C PRO A 686 9.37 -37.00 5.48
N GLN A 687 9.70 -35.71 5.53
CA GLN A 687 9.83 -34.95 6.77
C GLN A 687 8.59 -34.09 7.11
N LYS A 688 7.50 -34.22 6.37
CA LYS A 688 6.34 -33.32 6.49
C LYS A 688 5.85 -33.10 7.93
N TYR A 689 5.71 -34.16 8.70
CA TYR A 689 5.23 -34.03 10.09
C TYR A 689 6.25 -33.35 11.02
N ALA A 690 7.53 -33.52 10.75
CA ALA A 690 8.58 -32.82 11.49
C ALA A 690 8.59 -31.33 11.12
N ILE A 691 8.43 -31.00 9.84
CA ILE A 691 8.28 -29.64 9.34
C ILE A 691 7.04 -28.96 9.96
N PHE A 692 5.89 -29.64 9.98
CA PHE A 692 4.67 -29.11 10.61
C PHE A 692 4.89 -28.77 12.10
N ARG A 693 5.62 -29.61 12.82
CA ARG A 693 5.96 -29.33 14.22
C ARG A 693 6.90 -28.12 14.38
N VAL A 694 7.89 -27.98 13.49
CA VAL A 694 8.78 -26.82 13.48
C VAL A 694 7.95 -25.55 13.32
N ILE A 695 7.17 -25.45 12.25
CA ILE A 695 6.33 -24.28 11.97
C ILE A 695 5.45 -23.95 13.17
N ARG A 696 4.76 -24.95 13.70
CA ARG A 696 3.90 -24.77 14.87
C ARG A 696 4.66 -24.23 16.09
N THR A 697 5.84 -24.77 16.36
CA THR A 697 6.64 -24.37 17.53
C THR A 697 7.11 -22.94 17.44
N TRP A 698 7.60 -22.53 16.29
CA TRP A 698 8.06 -21.17 16.04
C TRP A 698 6.91 -20.17 16.05
N GLU A 699 5.80 -20.49 15.41
CA GLU A 699 4.62 -19.62 15.36
C GLU A 699 3.91 -19.51 16.71
N GLU A 700 3.90 -20.55 17.55
CA GLU A 700 3.44 -20.48 18.93
C GLU A 700 4.30 -19.48 19.74
N ALA A 701 5.61 -19.53 19.60
CA ALA A 701 6.52 -18.62 20.28
C ALA A 701 6.41 -17.18 19.76
N ARG A 702 6.22 -16.98 18.45
CA ARG A 702 5.95 -15.67 17.85
C ARG A 702 4.70 -15.04 18.45
N ARG A 703 3.57 -15.76 18.47
CA ARG A 703 2.30 -15.28 19.01
C ARG A 703 2.35 -14.96 20.51
N ALA A 704 3.26 -15.60 21.23
CA ALA A 704 3.53 -15.32 22.62
C ALA A 704 4.49 -14.14 22.85
N ASP A 705 4.92 -13.45 21.77
CA ASP A 705 5.96 -12.39 21.77
C ASP A 705 7.22 -12.80 22.55
N ALA A 706 7.65 -14.07 22.35
CA ALA A 706 8.71 -14.66 23.15
C ALA A 706 10.14 -14.25 22.68
N PHE A 707 10.28 -13.55 21.55
CA PHE A 707 11.58 -13.18 21.00
C PHE A 707 11.95 -11.74 21.31
N PRO A 708 12.89 -11.48 22.24
CA PRO A 708 13.35 -10.13 22.55
C PRO A 708 14.20 -9.57 21.39
N THR A 709 14.37 -8.25 21.35
CA THR A 709 15.03 -7.52 20.26
C THR A 709 16.45 -8.02 19.95
N ASN A 710 17.23 -8.34 20.99
CA ASN A 710 18.59 -8.86 20.80
C ASN A 710 18.59 -10.25 20.13
N ILE A 711 17.63 -11.11 20.43
CA ILE A 711 17.46 -12.40 19.74
C ILE A 711 17.01 -12.17 18.30
N LYS A 712 16.02 -11.29 18.06
CA LYS A 712 15.59 -10.96 16.70
C LYS A 712 16.76 -10.47 15.83
N LYS A 713 17.65 -9.64 16.36
CA LYS A 713 18.88 -9.22 15.65
C LYS A 713 19.80 -10.40 15.29
N MET A 714 19.94 -11.38 16.18
CA MET A 714 20.73 -12.58 15.89
C MET A 714 20.08 -13.46 14.81
N LEU A 715 18.74 -13.56 14.81
CA LEU A 715 17.99 -14.31 13.81
C LEU A 715 18.09 -13.71 12.39
N GLN A 716 18.47 -12.43 12.27
CA GLN A 716 18.70 -11.76 10.99
C GLN A 716 20.00 -12.20 10.29
N ASP A 717 20.93 -12.83 11.01
CA ASP A 717 22.19 -13.28 10.43
C ASP A 717 22.01 -14.59 9.63
N PRO A 718 22.11 -14.56 8.29
CA PRO A 718 21.87 -15.72 7.45
C PRO A 718 22.95 -16.79 7.57
N SER A 719 24.10 -16.47 8.17
CA SER A 719 25.20 -17.43 8.40
C SER A 719 24.93 -18.36 9.58
N LEU A 720 24.00 -17.98 10.46
CA LEU A 720 23.65 -18.75 11.66
C LEU A 720 22.50 -19.72 11.37
N SER A 721 22.57 -20.89 11.99
CA SER A 721 21.51 -21.89 11.98
C SER A 721 20.88 -22.00 13.35
N TRP A 722 19.59 -22.22 13.39
CA TRP A 722 18.80 -22.21 14.61
C TRP A 722 17.91 -23.45 14.72
N ARG A 723 17.56 -23.81 15.96
CA ARG A 723 16.53 -24.79 16.29
C ARG A 723 15.76 -24.31 17.51
N LEU A 724 14.44 -24.32 17.43
CA LEU A 724 13.56 -23.97 18.53
C LEU A 724 12.87 -25.21 19.08
N GLU A 725 12.96 -25.42 20.38
CA GLU A 725 12.28 -26.53 21.06
C GLU A 725 11.43 -26.02 22.21
N LYS A 726 10.22 -26.57 22.32
CA LYS A 726 9.34 -26.29 23.46
C LYS A 726 9.88 -26.99 24.71
N LYS A 727 9.86 -26.33 25.86
CA LYS A 727 10.31 -26.92 27.13
C LYS A 727 9.33 -27.98 27.59
N GLU A 728 9.84 -29.16 27.93
CA GLU A 728 9.02 -30.25 28.46
C GLU A 728 8.55 -29.92 29.88
N GLY A 729 7.24 -30.02 30.13
CA GLY A 729 6.64 -29.80 31.45
C GLY A 729 6.81 -28.40 32.05
N LYS A 730 7.28 -27.43 31.25
CA LYS A 730 7.46 -26.03 31.65
C LYS A 730 6.98 -25.09 30.57
N GLU A 731 6.67 -23.86 30.96
CA GLU A 731 6.33 -22.81 30.02
C GLU A 731 7.57 -22.33 29.27
N GLY A 732 7.42 -22.00 27.97
CA GLY A 732 8.46 -21.38 27.15
C GLY A 732 9.18 -22.34 26.23
N TRP A 733 10.25 -21.82 25.64
CA TRP A 733 11.05 -22.50 24.62
C TRP A 733 12.53 -22.35 24.89
N THR A 734 13.34 -23.22 24.29
CA THR A 734 14.80 -23.08 24.24
C THR A 734 15.21 -22.95 22.77
N LEU A 735 15.86 -21.84 22.45
CA LEU A 735 16.45 -21.58 21.13
C LEU A 735 17.91 -22.00 21.16
N TYR A 736 18.29 -22.90 20.26
CA TYR A 736 19.66 -23.38 20.09
C TYR A 736 20.28 -22.80 18.82
N GLN A 737 21.46 -22.23 18.95
CA GLN A 737 22.32 -22.00 17.80
C GLN A 737 22.92 -23.34 17.38
N MET A 738 22.77 -23.72 16.12
CA MET A 738 23.30 -24.97 15.58
C MET A 738 24.66 -24.76 14.97
N VAL A 739 25.63 -25.62 15.33
CA VAL A 739 27.02 -25.61 14.81
C VAL A 739 27.32 -26.99 14.27
N ASN A 740 27.57 -27.11 12.98
CA ASN A 740 27.81 -28.40 12.31
C ASN A 740 26.74 -29.48 12.63
N GLY A 741 25.48 -29.09 12.65
CA GLY A 741 24.36 -29.95 12.94
C GLY A 741 24.16 -30.33 14.42
N GLN A 742 25.01 -29.82 15.32
CA GLN A 742 24.90 -30.05 16.75
C GLN A 742 24.39 -28.82 17.50
N LYS A 743 23.71 -29.03 18.65
CA LYS A 743 23.29 -27.96 19.53
C LYS A 743 24.47 -27.26 20.17
N GLY A 744 24.63 -25.96 19.92
CA GLY A 744 25.64 -25.11 20.52
C GLY A 744 25.05 -24.23 21.65
N LYS A 745 25.27 -22.90 21.55
CA LYS A 745 24.75 -21.93 22.52
C LYS A 745 23.24 -21.96 22.57
N SER A 746 22.66 -21.86 23.76
CA SER A 746 21.19 -21.85 23.96
C SER A 746 20.70 -20.58 24.63
N PHE A 747 19.44 -20.24 24.37
CA PHE A 747 18.73 -19.09 24.91
C PHE A 747 17.35 -19.54 25.37
N ASP A 748 17.00 -19.24 26.60
CA ASP A 748 15.67 -19.49 27.12
C ASP A 748 14.72 -18.37 26.71
N LEU A 749 13.58 -18.74 26.15
CA LEU A 749 12.51 -17.84 25.69
C LEU A 749 11.25 -18.12 26.48
N TYR A 750 10.55 -17.06 26.87
CA TYR A 750 9.30 -17.12 27.62
C TYR A 750 8.27 -16.20 27.00
N PRO A 751 6.97 -16.51 27.15
CA PRO A 751 5.91 -15.57 26.77
C PRO A 751 6.14 -14.21 27.43
N LYS A 752 5.92 -13.15 26.67
CA LYS A 752 5.95 -11.80 27.26
C LYS A 752 4.81 -11.66 28.24
N GLN A 753 5.14 -11.37 29.50
CA GLN A 753 4.12 -11.10 30.51
C GLN A 753 3.33 -9.85 30.12
N SER A 754 2.02 -9.94 30.07
CA SER A 754 1.16 -8.77 29.91
C SER A 754 1.35 -7.88 31.14
N THR A 755 2.01 -6.77 30.96
CA THR A 755 1.95 -5.68 31.94
C THR A 755 0.53 -5.11 31.90
N HIS A 756 -0.29 -5.51 32.89
CA HIS A 756 -1.58 -4.89 33.17
C HIS A 756 -1.43 -3.46 33.68
#